data_c2bce20201962729c3db513ac6aa6bd8
#
_entry.id   c2bce20201962729c3db513ac6aa6bd8
#
_cell.length_a   1.000
_cell.length_b   1.000
_cell.length_c   1.000
_cell.angle_alpha   90.00
_cell.angle_beta   90.00
_cell.angle_gamma   90.00
#
_symmetry.space_group_name_H-M   'P 1'
#
loop_
_entity.id
_entity.type
_entity.pdbx_description
1 polymer ?
#
loop_
_entity_poly.entity_id
_entity_poly.type
_entity_poly.pdbx_seq_one_letter_code
_entity_poly.pdbx_strand_id
1 'polypeptide(L)'
;MPVEDNIKIPGAPSIERPALDEPTAAREPLSPKPDQQGPEAVSPTGSPTGAPANSRAQSGQYLTTAQGLRLGDTDHSLKAGPRGPILLQDHHLREKITHFDHERIPERVVHARGAGAHGTFRSYGTASKITKAGFLAPDVETPVFVRFSTVLGSRGSADAVRDTRGFSTKFYTDEGTYDLVGNNIPVFFIQDGIKFPDIIHAGKPHPDREIPQAQSAHDTFWDFVSLHTEAQAHTMWNMSDRGIPRSYRTMEGFGVHTFRLVDAAGKTTLVKFHWKPKLGVHSLVWEEAQIINGMDPDFHRRDLADAIESGAYPEWELGIQTFPDTEDQMFEGIDLLDPTKFIPEELAPVQPIGLMTLNANPTNYFAETEQVAFHPGHLVPGIDVTNDPLLQVRLFSYLDTQISRLGGPNFAQIPINRPHAPVNDMLRDGMHQTAVHGGVAPYHPNSLDGGCPFMAGQDVGAFVDVPEEIAAGIKERRNPASFDDHFSQARLFFRSLTPVEQDHVIQAYTFELGKCYEEAIRERQLMALANIDAGLCAAVAKGLGMPAPAATVDTPDAEPSPAVSQIGGKWPVAGRVVGIIADSESDLSLVAAAREAVYAAGMVPLVIAPSGGVLEPEHGPSVTVQRSYLTARSTEFDSIVVAGGGIPAADAIPGRDAKAGEPGVTLDPRVVLMVSEAFRHGKAIGAWGPGAAVLDAAGILQDAPGITSGEGPDTVIPVVRELLSAHRAWERFPAAGSAS
;
A
#
# COMPACT_ATOMS: atom_id res chain seq x y z
N MET A 1 37.61 -9.44 10.07
CA MET A 1 36.66 -9.76 11.15
C MET A 1 35.30 -9.36 10.63
N PRO A 2 34.32 -10.22 10.61
CA PRO A 2 32.99 -9.82 10.21
C PRO A 2 32.51 -8.75 11.20
N VAL A 3 32.00 -7.65 10.67
CA VAL A 3 31.33 -6.62 11.46
C VAL A 3 30.08 -7.30 12.00
N GLU A 4 30.06 -7.60 13.29
CA GLU A 4 28.87 -8.04 13.95
C GLU A 4 27.83 -6.92 13.84
N ASP A 5 26.74 -7.22 13.20
CA ASP A 5 25.54 -6.41 13.06
C ASP A 5 24.87 -6.20 14.43
N ASN A 6 25.41 -5.35 15.25
CA ASN A 6 24.81 -5.01 16.54
C ASN A 6 24.85 -3.52 16.80
N ILE A 7 24.24 -2.73 15.88
CA ILE A 7 23.60 -1.52 16.37
C ILE A 7 22.21 -1.95 16.86
N LYS A 8 22.16 -2.54 18.05
CA LYS A 8 20.92 -2.62 18.82
C LYS A 8 20.55 -1.20 19.21
N ILE A 9 19.61 -0.63 18.52
CA ILE A 9 18.92 0.57 19.02
C ILE A 9 18.24 0.12 20.31
N PRO A 10 18.60 0.64 21.50
CA PRO A 10 17.93 0.27 22.74
C PRO A 10 16.44 0.55 22.59
N GLY A 11 15.61 -0.49 22.78
CA GLY A 11 14.16 -0.38 22.65
C GLY A 11 13.58 -0.69 21.27
N ALA A 12 14.40 -0.87 20.23
CA ALA A 12 13.90 -1.49 19.01
C ALA A 12 13.60 -2.97 19.29
N PRO A 13 12.38 -3.45 18.99
CA PRO A 13 12.09 -4.86 19.13
C PRO A 13 13.07 -5.63 18.27
N SER A 14 13.88 -6.49 18.88
CA SER A 14 14.55 -7.52 18.11
C SER A 14 13.46 -8.48 17.65
N ILE A 15 12.92 -8.24 16.47
CA ILE A 15 12.36 -9.35 15.72
C ILE A 15 13.55 -10.28 15.59
N GLU A 16 13.56 -11.43 16.28
CA GLU A 16 14.33 -12.53 15.80
C GLU A 16 13.71 -12.85 14.45
N ARG A 17 14.31 -12.23 13.45
CA ARG A 17 14.07 -12.67 12.10
C ARG A 17 14.39 -14.14 12.11
N PRO A 18 13.51 -14.99 11.58
CA PRO A 18 13.88 -16.37 11.38
C PRO A 18 15.28 -16.33 10.81
N ALA A 19 16.26 -16.88 11.52
CA ALA A 19 17.60 -17.01 10.97
C ALA A 19 17.43 -17.82 9.72
N LEU A 20 17.36 -17.13 8.61
CA LEU A 20 17.49 -17.78 7.35
C LEU A 20 18.97 -18.12 7.32
N ASP A 21 19.27 -19.40 7.45
CA ASP A 21 20.61 -19.97 7.55
C ASP A 21 21.50 -19.66 6.34
N GLU A 22 21.00 -18.87 5.39
CA GLU A 22 21.75 -18.38 4.28
C GLU A 22 22.08 -16.90 4.44
N PRO A 23 23.33 -16.52 4.19
CA PRO A 23 23.75 -15.13 4.25
C PRO A 23 22.90 -14.29 3.31
N THR A 24 22.64 -13.08 3.71
CA THR A 24 21.90 -12.04 2.97
C THR A 24 22.36 -11.89 1.51
N ALA A 25 23.58 -12.34 1.18
CA ALA A 25 24.11 -12.38 -0.18
C ALA A 25 23.33 -13.30 -1.14
N ALA A 26 22.65 -14.33 -0.63
CA ALA A 26 21.79 -15.20 -1.47
C ALA A 26 20.44 -14.54 -1.81
N ARG A 27 20.21 -13.33 -1.30
CA ARG A 27 19.00 -12.53 -1.47
C ARG A 27 19.27 -11.17 -2.05
N GLU A 28 20.22 -11.13 -2.96
CA GLU A 28 20.38 -9.93 -3.75
C GLU A 28 19.07 -9.60 -4.45
N PRO A 29 18.65 -8.32 -4.47
CA PRO A 29 17.52 -7.88 -5.24
C PRO A 29 17.63 -8.39 -6.66
N LEU A 30 16.61 -9.04 -7.19
CA LEU A 30 16.54 -9.41 -8.60
C LEU A 30 16.59 -8.14 -9.47
N SER A 31 16.06 -7.05 -8.93
CA SER A 31 16.13 -5.73 -9.55
C SER A 31 17.29 -4.95 -8.95
N PRO A 32 18.36 -4.68 -9.70
CA PRO A 32 19.40 -3.79 -9.22
C PRO A 32 18.82 -2.40 -8.98
N LYS A 33 19.15 -1.81 -7.83
CA LYS A 33 18.83 -0.41 -7.57
C LYS A 33 19.50 0.48 -8.61
N PRO A 34 18.89 1.61 -9.00
CA PRO A 34 19.42 2.47 -10.05
C PRO A 34 20.88 2.88 -9.85
N ASP A 35 21.30 3.02 -8.61
CA ASP A 35 22.65 3.35 -8.19
C ASP A 35 23.64 2.17 -8.16
N GLN A 36 23.13 0.94 -8.29
CA GLN A 36 23.94 -0.29 -8.36
C GLN A 36 24.23 -0.73 -9.80
N GLN A 37 23.69 -0.03 -10.78
CA GLN A 37 23.84 -0.39 -12.21
C GLN A 37 25.21 -0.06 -12.79
N GLY A 38 26.17 0.22 -11.95
CA GLY A 38 27.52 0.54 -12.36
C GLY A 38 27.80 2.03 -12.57
N PRO A 39 29.07 2.40 -12.85
CA PRO A 39 29.48 3.80 -12.90
C PRO A 39 28.75 4.64 -13.96
N GLU A 40 28.29 4.03 -15.02
CA GLU A 40 27.60 4.71 -16.13
C GLU A 40 26.17 5.08 -15.79
N ALA A 41 25.49 4.28 -14.94
CA ALA A 41 24.13 4.57 -14.49
C ALA A 41 24.09 5.62 -13.36
N VAL A 42 25.19 5.76 -12.63
CA VAL A 42 25.28 6.62 -11.44
C VAL A 42 25.72 8.05 -11.77
N SER A 43 26.48 8.22 -12.80
CA SER A 43 26.95 9.55 -13.23
C SER A 43 27.08 9.61 -14.75
N PRO A 44 26.10 10.18 -15.44
CA PRO A 44 26.20 10.48 -16.86
C PRO A 44 27.37 11.44 -17.16
N THR A 45 27.83 12.16 -16.16
CA THR A 45 28.93 13.13 -16.30
C THR A 45 30.30 12.50 -16.23
N GLY A 46 30.36 11.19 -15.93
CA GLY A 46 31.66 10.52 -15.84
C GLY A 46 32.62 11.19 -14.86
N SER A 47 32.10 11.77 -13.75
CA SER A 47 32.99 12.37 -12.75
C SER A 47 33.89 11.26 -12.19
N PRO A 48 35.18 11.20 -12.54
CA PRO A 48 36.05 10.12 -12.08
C PRO A 48 36.33 10.18 -10.58
N THR A 49 35.87 11.22 -9.92
CA THR A 49 36.07 11.47 -8.50
C THR A 49 34.74 11.63 -7.72
N GLY A 50 33.59 11.50 -8.39
CA GLY A 50 32.31 11.56 -7.72
C GLY A 50 32.17 10.39 -6.75
N ALA A 51 31.93 10.69 -5.48
CA ALA A 51 31.51 9.65 -4.55
C ALA A 51 30.30 8.93 -5.13
N PRO A 52 30.21 7.60 -5.02
CA PRO A 52 29.00 6.88 -5.42
C PRO A 52 27.78 7.53 -4.76
N ALA A 53 26.65 7.62 -5.47
CA ALA A 53 25.44 8.19 -4.94
C ALA A 53 25.02 7.57 -3.58
N ASN A 54 25.46 6.34 -3.32
CA ASN A 54 25.23 5.57 -2.10
C ASN A 54 26.46 5.48 -1.19
N SER A 55 27.41 6.39 -1.30
CA SER A 55 28.53 6.36 -0.38
C SER A 55 28.07 6.62 1.05
N ARG A 56 28.51 5.80 1.97
CA ARG A 56 28.40 6.02 3.42
C ARG A 56 29.79 5.93 4.01
N ALA A 57 30.06 6.77 5.00
CA ALA A 57 31.29 6.65 5.76
C ALA A 57 31.31 5.28 6.48
N GLN A 58 32.38 4.52 6.28
CA GLN A 58 32.62 3.26 6.99
C GLN A 58 33.42 3.52 8.26
N SER A 59 33.45 2.54 9.14
CA SER A 59 34.31 2.62 10.33
C SER A 59 35.77 2.89 9.94
N GLY A 60 36.37 3.91 10.55
CA GLY A 60 37.72 4.36 10.24
C GLY A 60 37.84 5.36 9.10
N GLN A 61 36.77 5.70 8.40
CA GLN A 61 36.77 6.80 7.44
C GLN A 61 36.50 8.14 8.12
N TYR A 62 37.06 9.20 7.56
CA TYR A 62 36.85 10.57 8.01
C TYR A 62 35.59 11.19 7.34
N LEU A 63 34.96 12.13 8.04
CA LEU A 63 33.89 12.96 7.47
C LEU A 63 34.47 14.11 6.64
N THR A 64 33.72 14.57 5.65
CA THR A 64 34.08 15.72 4.83
C THR A 64 32.88 16.66 4.64
N THR A 65 33.15 17.89 4.21
CA THR A 65 32.15 18.76 3.58
C THR A 65 31.76 18.23 2.20
N ALA A 66 30.75 18.83 1.57
CA ALA A 66 30.35 18.54 0.21
C ALA A 66 31.46 18.82 -0.84
N GLN A 67 32.44 19.66 -0.51
CA GLN A 67 33.62 19.95 -1.33
C GLN A 67 34.81 19.07 -1.01
N GLY A 68 34.66 18.08 -0.13
CA GLY A 68 35.72 17.12 0.21
C GLY A 68 36.72 17.59 1.28
N LEU A 69 36.47 18.71 1.96
CA LEU A 69 37.30 19.16 3.07
C LEU A 69 37.10 18.25 4.30
N ARG A 70 38.18 17.69 4.82
CA ARG A 70 38.14 16.81 6.01
C ARG A 70 37.73 17.59 7.27
N LEU A 71 36.84 17.01 8.06
CA LEU A 71 36.32 17.60 9.28
C LEU A 71 37.02 16.99 10.49
N GLY A 72 37.52 17.85 11.39
CA GLY A 72 38.19 17.44 12.62
C GLY A 72 37.29 17.53 13.84
N ASP A 73 36.24 18.33 13.81
CA ASP A 73 35.27 18.53 14.89
C ASP A 73 33.89 18.80 14.29
N THR A 74 32.88 18.06 14.74
CA THR A 74 31.47 18.21 14.32
C THR A 74 30.54 18.59 15.46
N ASP A 75 31.06 18.74 16.68
CA ASP A 75 30.30 19.01 17.90
C ASP A 75 30.36 20.47 18.32
N HIS A 76 31.40 21.19 17.87
CA HIS A 76 31.64 22.57 18.26
C HIS A 76 31.74 23.50 17.05
N SER A 77 30.98 24.57 17.07
CA SER A 77 31.13 25.66 16.13
C SER A 77 32.40 26.49 16.43
N LEU A 78 33.01 27.06 15.41
CA LEU A 78 34.12 27.96 15.59
C LEU A 78 33.69 29.23 16.34
N LYS A 79 34.41 29.57 17.43
CA LYS A 79 34.11 30.72 18.33
C LYS A 79 35.32 31.57 18.57
N ALA A 80 35.08 32.82 18.90
CA ALA A 80 36.12 33.75 19.42
C ALA A 80 36.28 33.53 20.94
N GLY A 81 36.90 32.41 21.33
CA GLY A 81 36.99 31.92 22.69
C GLY A 81 35.77 31.13 23.15
N PRO A 82 35.88 30.30 24.23
CA PRO A 82 34.83 29.34 24.63
C PRO A 82 33.46 29.97 24.93
N ARG A 83 33.44 31.21 25.34
CA ARG A 83 32.21 31.99 25.61
C ARG A 83 31.97 33.14 24.63
N GLY A 84 32.81 33.23 23.58
CA GLY A 84 32.69 34.24 22.54
C GLY A 84 31.62 33.91 21.50
N PRO A 85 31.38 34.85 20.58
CA PRO A 85 30.43 34.67 19.50
C PRO A 85 30.91 33.58 18.52
N ILE A 86 29.93 32.92 17.90
CA ILE A 86 30.17 32.01 16.78
C ILE A 86 30.63 32.82 15.57
N LEU A 87 31.62 32.31 14.87
CA LEU A 87 32.20 32.94 13.69
C LEU A 87 31.66 32.30 12.40
N LEU A 88 30.96 33.09 11.60
CA LEU A 88 30.35 32.57 10.33
C LEU A 88 31.38 32.22 9.26
N GLN A 89 32.67 32.39 9.48
CA GLN A 89 33.73 31.80 8.66
C GLN A 89 33.82 30.26 8.78
N ASP A 90 33.15 29.67 9.81
CA ASP A 90 33.01 28.22 9.95
C ASP A 90 32.21 27.65 8.78
N HIS A 91 32.87 27.03 7.82
CA HIS A 91 32.20 26.46 6.65
C HIS A 91 31.41 25.22 6.95
N HIS A 92 31.83 24.40 7.92
CA HIS A 92 31.03 23.23 8.30
C HIS A 92 29.69 23.63 8.91
N LEU A 93 29.69 24.63 9.79
CA LEU A 93 28.45 25.16 10.37
C LEU A 93 27.51 25.67 9.28
N ARG A 94 28.03 26.51 8.36
CA ARG A 94 27.21 27.06 7.27
C ARG A 94 26.63 25.95 6.40
N GLU A 95 27.43 25.00 5.96
CA GLU A 95 26.99 23.90 5.10
C GLU A 95 25.94 23.03 5.79
N LYS A 96 26.18 22.63 7.05
CA LYS A 96 25.29 21.79 7.84
C LYS A 96 23.92 22.44 8.06
N ILE A 97 23.90 23.73 8.45
CA ILE A 97 22.64 24.45 8.67
C ILE A 97 21.93 24.72 7.35
N THR A 98 22.65 25.21 6.33
CA THR A 98 22.04 25.46 5.01
C THR A 98 21.41 24.22 4.43
N HIS A 99 22.10 23.07 4.49
CA HIS A 99 21.53 21.81 4.00
C HIS A 99 20.28 21.43 4.80
N PHE A 100 20.36 21.48 6.13
CA PHE A 100 19.24 21.14 7.02
C PHE A 100 17.99 21.99 6.72
N ASP A 101 18.14 23.29 6.52
CA ASP A 101 17.06 24.21 6.21
C ASP A 101 16.35 23.89 4.87
N HIS A 102 16.99 23.12 3.99
CA HIS A 102 16.51 22.80 2.64
C HIS A 102 16.31 21.29 2.39
N GLU A 103 16.22 20.47 3.45
CA GLU A 103 15.98 19.03 3.35
C GLU A 103 14.53 18.65 3.07
N ARG A 104 13.71 19.57 2.67
CA ARG A 104 12.29 19.34 2.36
C ARG A 104 11.98 19.72 0.93
N ILE A 105 11.14 18.90 0.29
CA ILE A 105 10.47 19.22 -0.97
C ILE A 105 8.96 19.23 -0.71
N PRO A 106 8.15 19.88 -1.54
CA PRO A 106 6.70 19.79 -1.42
C PRO A 106 6.25 18.34 -1.38
N GLU A 107 5.34 18.00 -0.50
CA GLU A 107 4.71 16.68 -0.54
C GLU A 107 3.88 16.51 -1.81
N ARG A 108 3.58 15.29 -2.22
CA ARG A 108 2.67 15.04 -3.33
C ARG A 108 1.29 15.61 -3.01
N VAL A 109 0.65 16.24 -3.99
CA VAL A 109 -0.69 16.85 -3.86
C VAL A 109 -1.71 15.83 -3.36
N VAL A 110 -1.60 14.61 -3.86
CA VAL A 110 -2.26 13.40 -3.36
C VAL A 110 -1.22 12.29 -3.25
N HIS A 111 -1.50 11.22 -2.50
CA HIS A 111 -0.56 10.12 -2.27
C HIS A 111 0.71 10.53 -1.52
N ALA A 112 0.66 11.55 -0.66
CA ALA A 112 1.84 12.03 0.07
C ALA A 112 2.42 10.96 1.00
N ARG A 113 1.57 10.26 1.74
CA ARG A 113 1.93 9.15 2.62
C ARG A 113 2.08 7.86 1.81
N GLY A 114 3.23 7.17 1.89
CA GLY A 114 3.43 5.92 1.18
C GLY A 114 4.74 5.22 1.48
N ALA A 115 4.94 4.06 0.88
CA ALA A 115 6.16 3.25 0.97
C ALA A 115 6.52 2.72 -0.41
N GLY A 116 7.81 2.51 -0.67
CA GLY A 116 8.31 1.96 -1.92
C GLY A 116 9.10 0.67 -1.72
N ALA A 117 9.24 -0.11 -2.78
CA ALA A 117 10.10 -1.28 -2.84
C ALA A 117 10.60 -1.52 -4.26
N HIS A 118 11.79 -2.09 -4.37
CA HIS A 118 12.33 -2.63 -5.62
C HIS A 118 11.90 -4.07 -5.83
N GLY A 119 11.86 -4.50 -7.07
CA GLY A 119 11.55 -5.87 -7.43
C GLY A 119 11.80 -6.18 -8.88
N THR A 120 11.27 -7.31 -9.31
CA THR A 120 11.34 -7.79 -10.68
C THR A 120 9.95 -8.19 -11.16
N PHE A 121 9.63 -7.85 -12.38
CA PHE A 121 8.48 -8.39 -13.10
C PHE A 121 8.95 -9.41 -14.12
N ARG A 122 8.40 -10.61 -14.10
CA ARG A 122 8.66 -11.66 -15.08
C ARG A 122 7.41 -11.91 -15.92
N SER A 123 7.51 -11.70 -17.22
CA SER A 123 6.42 -11.94 -18.16
C SER A 123 6.20 -13.43 -18.41
N TYR A 124 4.92 -13.84 -18.51
CA TYR A 124 4.53 -15.18 -18.97
C TYR A 124 4.49 -15.29 -20.50
N GLY A 125 4.58 -14.17 -21.22
CA GLY A 125 4.48 -14.11 -22.68
C GLY A 125 3.08 -14.34 -23.23
N THR A 126 2.07 -14.49 -22.40
CA THR A 126 0.68 -14.74 -22.82
C THR A 126 0.07 -13.56 -23.57
N ALA A 127 0.54 -12.33 -23.29
CA ALA A 127 0.09 -11.12 -23.96
C ALA A 127 0.77 -10.85 -25.31
N SER A 128 1.82 -11.57 -25.70
CA SER A 128 2.63 -11.30 -26.90
C SER A 128 1.85 -11.42 -28.23
N LYS A 129 0.65 -11.98 -28.21
CA LYS A 129 -0.25 -12.05 -29.37
C LYS A 129 -1.06 -10.79 -29.60
N ILE A 130 -1.19 -9.94 -28.58
CA ILE A 130 -2.04 -8.72 -28.62
C ILE A 130 -1.23 -7.44 -28.35
N THR A 131 0.06 -7.57 -28.02
CA THR A 131 0.97 -6.42 -27.90
C THR A 131 2.35 -6.76 -28.41
N LYS A 132 3.02 -5.75 -28.99
CA LYS A 132 4.45 -5.83 -29.37
C LYS A 132 5.39 -5.33 -28.27
N ALA A 133 4.89 -4.95 -27.08
CA ALA A 133 5.69 -4.46 -25.98
C ALA A 133 6.73 -5.51 -25.54
N GLY A 134 8.02 -5.18 -25.65
CA GLY A 134 9.13 -6.12 -25.48
C GLY A 134 9.18 -6.71 -24.07
N PHE A 135 8.88 -5.93 -23.03
CA PHE A 135 8.87 -6.43 -21.65
C PHE A 135 7.75 -7.45 -21.36
N LEU A 136 6.75 -7.59 -22.25
CA LEU A 136 5.67 -8.60 -22.17
C LEU A 136 5.95 -9.82 -23.06
N ALA A 137 7.11 -9.88 -23.70
CA ALA A 137 7.56 -11.08 -24.42
C ALA A 137 7.84 -12.24 -23.44
N PRO A 138 7.80 -13.51 -23.92
CA PRO A 138 7.99 -14.68 -23.06
C PRO A 138 9.29 -14.62 -22.24
N ASP A 139 9.19 -14.92 -20.95
CA ASP A 139 10.32 -15.04 -20.00
C ASP A 139 11.20 -13.79 -19.83
N VAL A 140 10.76 -12.62 -20.29
CA VAL A 140 11.48 -11.37 -20.05
C VAL A 140 11.35 -10.97 -18.60
N GLU A 141 12.47 -10.68 -17.96
CA GLU A 141 12.54 -10.10 -16.62
C GLU A 141 12.83 -8.60 -16.71
N THR A 142 12.00 -7.80 -16.05
CA THR A 142 12.09 -6.33 -16.06
C THR A 142 12.21 -5.82 -14.63
N PRO A 143 13.26 -5.03 -14.32
CA PRO A 143 13.35 -4.35 -13.03
C PRO A 143 12.15 -3.43 -12.79
N VAL A 144 11.65 -3.40 -11.55
CA VAL A 144 10.54 -2.53 -11.18
C VAL A 144 10.81 -1.77 -9.88
N PHE A 145 10.18 -0.60 -9.77
CA PHE A 145 10.02 0.09 -8.50
C PHE A 145 8.53 0.33 -8.26
N VAL A 146 8.03 -0.10 -7.12
CA VAL A 146 6.62 0.05 -6.75
C VAL A 146 6.50 1.04 -5.61
N ARG A 147 5.46 1.88 -5.68
CA ARG A 147 5.08 2.75 -4.57
C ARG A 147 3.61 2.54 -4.21
N PHE A 148 3.37 2.15 -2.96
CA PHE A 148 2.05 2.14 -2.33
C PHE A 148 1.83 3.43 -1.54
N SER A 149 0.57 3.86 -1.40
CA SER A 149 0.26 5.11 -0.69
C SER A 149 -1.21 5.17 -0.26
N THR A 150 -1.54 6.03 0.70
CA THR A 150 -2.89 6.55 0.87
C THR A 150 -3.14 7.65 -0.19
N VAL A 151 -4.35 8.22 -0.26
CA VAL A 151 -4.67 9.30 -1.21
C VAL A 151 -4.75 10.65 -0.50
N LEU A 152 -5.57 10.78 0.53
CA LEU A 152 -5.94 12.06 1.12
C LEU A 152 -4.96 12.56 2.18
N GLY A 153 -4.33 11.67 2.93
CA GLY A 153 -3.49 12.01 4.05
C GLY A 153 -2.20 12.73 3.68
N SER A 154 -1.75 13.65 4.55
CA SER A 154 -0.43 14.25 4.47
C SER A 154 0.67 13.19 4.62
N ARG A 155 1.91 13.55 4.32
CA ARG A 155 3.07 12.65 4.48
C ARG A 155 3.21 12.09 5.90
N GLY A 156 2.82 12.86 6.92
CA GLY A 156 2.87 12.51 8.34
C GLY A 156 1.61 11.82 8.89
N SER A 157 0.59 11.57 8.07
CA SER A 157 -0.63 10.88 8.51
C SER A 157 -0.41 9.39 8.77
N ALA A 158 -1.38 8.70 9.36
CA ALA A 158 -1.31 7.27 9.63
C ALA A 158 -1.62 6.42 8.38
N ASP A 159 -1.11 5.18 8.36
CA ASP A 159 -1.27 4.26 7.23
C ASP A 159 -2.65 3.59 7.16
N ALA A 160 -3.25 3.24 8.31
CA ALA A 160 -4.47 2.41 8.37
C ALA A 160 -5.77 3.21 8.34
N VAL A 161 -5.74 4.45 7.83
CA VAL A 161 -6.94 5.26 7.61
C VAL A 161 -7.85 4.62 6.55
N ARG A 162 -9.17 4.89 6.64
CA ARG A 162 -10.09 4.57 5.55
C ARG A 162 -9.83 5.50 4.38
N ASP A 163 -9.27 4.95 3.32
CA ASP A 163 -8.89 5.70 2.13
C ASP A 163 -8.62 4.71 0.98
N THR A 164 -8.67 5.18 -0.24
CA THR A 164 -8.13 4.49 -1.40
C THR A 164 -6.62 4.34 -1.25
N ARG A 165 -6.04 3.25 -1.73
CA ARG A 165 -4.58 3.07 -1.77
C ARG A 165 -4.08 3.22 -3.20
N GLY A 166 -3.03 4.03 -3.37
CA GLY A 166 -2.27 4.06 -4.60
C GLY A 166 -1.43 2.79 -4.77
N PHE A 167 -1.32 2.33 -5.98
CA PHE A 167 -0.50 1.20 -6.40
C PHE A 167 0.18 1.57 -7.73
N SER A 168 1.35 2.17 -7.67
CA SER A 168 2.08 2.65 -8.85
C SER A 168 3.32 1.82 -9.09
N THR A 169 3.46 1.26 -10.28
CA THR A 169 4.60 0.44 -10.71
C THR A 169 5.33 1.12 -11.85
N LYS A 170 6.62 1.32 -11.69
CA LYS A 170 7.56 1.76 -12.73
C LYS A 170 8.32 0.55 -13.24
N PHE A 171 8.22 0.27 -14.53
CA PHE A 171 8.97 -0.76 -15.22
C PHE A 171 10.14 -0.12 -15.98
N TYR A 172 11.36 -0.56 -15.70
CA TYR A 172 12.55 -0.09 -16.38
C TYR A 172 12.85 -1.03 -17.55
N THR A 173 12.18 -0.81 -18.68
CA THR A 173 12.33 -1.67 -19.85
C THR A 173 13.49 -1.22 -20.75
N ASP A 174 13.93 -2.09 -21.66
CA ASP A 174 14.94 -1.77 -22.66
C ASP A 174 14.43 -0.83 -23.76
N GLU A 175 13.09 -0.65 -23.83
CA GLU A 175 12.41 0.22 -24.81
C GLU A 175 12.03 1.59 -24.25
N GLY A 176 12.29 1.83 -22.95
CA GLY A 176 11.91 3.02 -22.21
C GLY A 176 11.32 2.67 -20.84
N THR A 177 10.84 3.67 -20.13
CA THR A 177 10.12 3.46 -18.87
C THR A 177 8.63 3.33 -19.15
N TYR A 178 8.00 2.28 -18.60
CA TYR A 178 6.54 2.15 -18.59
C TYR A 178 6.03 2.32 -17.16
N ASP A 179 5.00 3.14 -16.96
CA ASP A 179 4.41 3.35 -15.63
C ASP A 179 2.94 2.92 -15.61
N LEU A 180 2.62 1.91 -14.80
CA LEU A 180 1.22 1.55 -14.49
C LEU A 180 0.83 2.21 -13.17
N VAL A 181 0.08 3.31 -13.27
CA VAL A 181 -0.27 4.19 -12.14
C VAL A 181 -1.70 3.95 -11.70
N GLY A 182 -1.90 3.02 -10.80
CA GLY A 182 -3.19 2.50 -10.38
C GLY A 182 -3.53 2.69 -8.91
N ASN A 183 -4.64 2.08 -8.51
CA ASN A 183 -5.20 2.10 -7.16
C ASN A 183 -5.66 0.69 -6.74
N ASN A 184 -5.95 0.50 -5.45
CA ASN A 184 -6.55 -0.75 -4.93
C ASN A 184 -8.08 -0.83 -5.12
N ILE A 185 -8.67 0.16 -5.75
CA ILE A 185 -10.10 0.24 -6.13
C ILE A 185 -10.17 0.39 -7.64
N PRO A 186 -11.00 -0.40 -8.36
CA PRO A 186 -11.01 -0.44 -9.82
C PRO A 186 -11.68 0.76 -10.49
N VAL A 187 -12.39 1.57 -9.73
CA VAL A 187 -13.14 2.76 -10.17
C VAL A 187 -12.63 4.01 -9.48
N PHE A 188 -12.96 5.19 -10.02
CA PHE A 188 -12.63 6.47 -9.41
C PHE A 188 -13.90 7.29 -9.10
N PHE A 189 -13.75 8.36 -8.30
CA PHE A 189 -14.87 9.21 -7.85
C PHE A 189 -15.56 9.99 -8.97
N ILE A 190 -14.83 10.34 -10.01
CA ILE A 190 -15.27 11.30 -11.02
C ILE A 190 -15.04 10.75 -12.43
N GLN A 191 -15.89 11.16 -13.35
CA GLN A 191 -15.83 10.80 -14.77
C GLN A 191 -14.94 11.76 -15.57
N ASP A 192 -14.92 13.03 -15.21
CA ASP A 192 -14.14 14.07 -15.87
C ASP A 192 -13.09 14.65 -14.91
N GLY A 193 -11.84 14.69 -15.34
CA GLY A 193 -10.71 15.15 -14.54
C GLY A 193 -10.78 16.62 -14.12
N ILE A 194 -11.66 17.44 -14.70
CA ILE A 194 -11.88 18.83 -14.25
C ILE A 194 -12.36 18.90 -12.79
N LYS A 195 -13.05 17.84 -12.31
CA LYS A 195 -13.54 17.73 -10.93
C LYS A 195 -12.49 17.20 -9.94
N PHE A 196 -11.29 16.84 -10.43
CA PHE A 196 -10.27 16.25 -9.56
C PHE A 196 -9.85 17.18 -8.42
N PRO A 197 -9.56 18.49 -8.64
CA PRO A 197 -9.26 19.40 -7.54
C PRO A 197 -10.39 19.49 -6.51
N ASP A 198 -11.65 19.45 -6.94
CA ASP A 198 -12.81 19.62 -6.06
C ASP A 198 -12.99 18.44 -5.12
N ILE A 199 -12.93 17.19 -5.61
CA ILE A 199 -12.99 16.00 -4.73
C ILE A 199 -11.81 15.97 -3.75
N ILE A 200 -10.62 16.38 -4.18
CA ILE A 200 -9.47 16.40 -3.31
C ILE A 200 -9.60 17.49 -2.25
N HIS A 201 -10.02 18.71 -2.61
CA HIS A 201 -10.30 19.76 -1.64
C HIS A 201 -11.39 19.35 -0.64
N ALA A 202 -12.44 18.66 -1.11
CA ALA A 202 -13.50 18.14 -0.24
C ALA A 202 -13.00 17.13 0.80
N GLY A 203 -12.02 16.28 0.43
CA GLY A 203 -11.45 15.27 1.32
C GLY A 203 -10.24 15.73 2.16
N LYS A 204 -9.63 16.88 1.82
CA LYS A 204 -8.50 17.46 2.55
C LYS A 204 -8.94 18.23 3.80
N PRO A 205 -8.01 18.55 4.71
CA PRO A 205 -8.30 19.45 5.84
C PRO A 205 -8.93 20.78 5.43
N HIS A 206 -9.85 21.29 6.24
CA HIS A 206 -10.47 22.58 6.00
C HIS A 206 -9.42 23.71 6.01
N PRO A 207 -9.51 24.66 5.08
CA PRO A 207 -8.48 25.70 4.92
C PRO A 207 -8.40 26.70 6.09
N ASP A 208 -9.44 26.79 6.92
CA ASP A 208 -9.48 27.72 8.07
C ASP A 208 -8.75 27.20 9.31
N ARG A 209 -8.70 25.85 9.51
CA ARG A 209 -8.17 25.23 10.73
C ARG A 209 -7.25 24.05 10.48
N GLU A 210 -7.12 23.61 9.23
CA GLU A 210 -6.34 22.43 8.82
C GLU A 210 -6.76 21.12 9.53
N ILE A 211 -8.05 20.95 9.79
CA ILE A 211 -8.70 19.75 10.31
C ILE A 211 -9.92 19.39 9.43
N PRO A 212 -10.28 18.08 9.37
CA PRO A 212 -9.64 16.89 9.91
C PRO A 212 -8.44 16.43 9.07
N GLN A 213 -7.55 15.64 9.68
CA GLN A 213 -6.41 15.04 8.99
C GLN A 213 -6.76 13.63 8.50
N ALA A 214 -6.58 13.38 7.19
CA ALA A 214 -6.69 12.06 6.56
C ALA A 214 -7.98 11.29 6.93
N GLN A 215 -9.13 11.98 6.92
CA GLN A 215 -10.42 11.39 7.22
C GLN A 215 -11.46 11.80 6.19
N SER A 216 -12.32 10.85 5.78
CA SER A 216 -13.54 11.09 5.00
C SER A 216 -14.77 11.38 5.87
N ALA A 217 -14.70 11.20 7.18
CA ALA A 217 -15.79 11.36 8.14
C ALA A 217 -16.02 12.83 8.52
N HIS A 218 -16.39 13.69 7.56
CA HIS A 218 -16.70 15.10 7.77
C HIS A 218 -17.57 15.69 6.65
N ASP A 219 -18.17 16.86 6.91
CA ASP A 219 -19.18 17.44 6.04
C ASP A 219 -18.72 17.67 4.60
N THR A 220 -17.56 18.27 4.35
CA THR A 220 -17.16 18.66 2.99
C THR A 220 -16.97 17.46 2.06
N PHE A 221 -16.43 16.35 2.56
CA PHE A 221 -16.32 15.13 1.77
C PHE A 221 -17.70 14.61 1.34
N TRP A 222 -18.62 14.50 2.29
CA TRP A 222 -19.95 13.97 2.03
C TRP A 222 -20.85 14.96 1.29
N ASP A 223 -20.60 16.27 1.43
CA ASP A 223 -21.26 17.28 0.59
C ASP A 223 -20.91 17.08 -0.89
N PHE A 224 -19.63 16.95 -1.19
CA PHE A 224 -19.19 16.65 -2.58
C PHE A 224 -19.81 15.34 -3.09
N VAL A 225 -19.67 14.24 -2.34
CA VAL A 225 -20.15 12.91 -2.76
C VAL A 225 -21.67 12.88 -2.97
N SER A 226 -22.44 13.56 -2.11
CA SER A 226 -23.91 13.61 -2.24
C SER A 226 -24.40 14.51 -3.37
N LEU A 227 -23.62 15.52 -3.75
CA LEU A 227 -23.94 16.42 -4.88
C LEU A 227 -23.44 15.87 -6.22
N HIS A 228 -22.37 15.08 -6.23
CA HIS A 228 -21.79 14.44 -7.40
C HIS A 228 -22.07 12.95 -7.37
N THR A 229 -23.25 12.54 -7.79
CA THR A 229 -23.74 11.17 -7.68
C THR A 229 -22.89 10.15 -8.46
N GLU A 230 -22.10 10.57 -9.44
CA GLU A 230 -21.10 9.72 -10.11
C GLU A 230 -20.07 9.14 -9.15
N ALA A 231 -19.85 9.77 -7.98
CA ALA A 231 -18.92 9.31 -6.97
C ALA A 231 -19.43 8.11 -6.14
N GLN A 232 -20.69 7.71 -6.29
CA GLN A 232 -21.31 6.68 -5.45
C GLN A 232 -20.65 5.31 -5.62
N ALA A 233 -20.24 4.94 -6.83
CA ALA A 233 -19.56 3.66 -7.07
C ALA A 233 -18.24 3.58 -6.30
N HIS A 234 -17.37 4.56 -6.46
CA HIS A 234 -16.08 4.58 -5.73
C HIS A 234 -16.28 4.67 -4.21
N THR A 235 -17.23 5.50 -3.78
CA THR A 235 -17.52 5.66 -2.34
C THR A 235 -17.99 4.35 -1.72
N MET A 236 -18.79 3.54 -2.44
CA MET A 236 -19.20 2.22 -1.97
C MET A 236 -18.01 1.29 -1.75
N TRP A 237 -17.08 1.24 -2.69
CA TRP A 237 -15.82 0.50 -2.53
C TRP A 237 -14.99 1.02 -1.35
N ASN A 238 -14.88 2.33 -1.19
CA ASN A 238 -14.12 2.95 -0.11
C ASN A 238 -14.75 2.71 1.28
N MET A 239 -16.08 2.62 1.36
CA MET A 239 -16.80 2.29 2.60
C MET A 239 -16.77 0.78 2.92
N SER A 240 -16.41 -0.06 1.97
CA SER A 240 -16.17 -1.48 2.22
C SER A 240 -14.84 -1.72 2.93
N ASP A 241 -14.56 -2.99 3.25
CA ASP A 241 -13.28 -3.40 3.83
C ASP A 241 -12.08 -3.14 2.89
N ARG A 242 -12.32 -2.94 1.57
CA ARG A 242 -11.29 -2.54 0.61
C ARG A 242 -10.65 -1.19 0.94
N GLY A 243 -11.37 -0.30 1.65
CA GLY A 243 -10.86 0.99 2.13
C GLY A 243 -9.90 0.89 3.32
N ILE A 244 -9.78 -0.28 3.96
CA ILE A 244 -8.93 -0.53 5.13
C ILE A 244 -8.12 -1.83 4.98
N PRO A 245 -7.23 -1.95 3.97
CA PRO A 245 -6.48 -3.18 3.74
C PRO A 245 -5.64 -3.55 4.96
N ARG A 246 -5.46 -4.88 5.17
CA ARG A 246 -4.61 -5.40 6.25
C ARG A 246 -3.14 -5.03 6.04
N SER A 247 -2.70 -5.00 4.79
CA SER A 247 -1.31 -4.74 4.39
C SER A 247 -1.27 -4.31 2.94
N TYR A 248 -0.23 -3.59 2.54
CA TYR A 248 0.06 -3.40 1.12
C TYR A 248 0.24 -4.73 0.38
N ARG A 249 0.75 -5.77 1.05
CA ARG A 249 0.98 -7.10 0.49
C ARG A 249 -0.30 -7.89 0.18
N THR A 250 -1.42 -7.48 0.73
CA THR A 250 -2.71 -8.18 0.68
C THR A 250 -3.82 -7.34 0.06
N MET A 251 -3.48 -6.42 -0.83
CA MET A 251 -4.44 -5.64 -1.60
C MET A 251 -4.24 -5.86 -3.09
N GLU A 252 -5.34 -5.81 -3.84
CA GLU A 252 -5.30 -5.74 -5.30
C GLU A 252 -4.80 -4.39 -5.78
N GLY A 253 -4.43 -4.33 -7.06
CA GLY A 253 -4.18 -3.08 -7.76
C GLY A 253 -4.89 -3.09 -9.11
N PHE A 254 -5.36 -1.93 -9.54
CA PHE A 254 -6.09 -1.76 -10.78
C PHE A 254 -5.52 -0.59 -11.56
N GLY A 255 -5.39 -0.75 -12.88
CA GLY A 255 -5.02 0.36 -13.76
C GLY A 255 -6.08 1.44 -13.82
N VAL A 256 -7.30 1.16 -13.35
CA VAL A 256 -8.51 1.98 -13.34
C VAL A 256 -9.03 2.23 -14.77
N HIS A 257 -8.22 2.86 -15.60
CA HIS A 257 -8.55 3.22 -16.98
C HIS A 257 -8.51 2.02 -17.91
N THR A 258 -9.14 2.18 -19.05
CA THR A 258 -8.94 1.32 -20.21
C THR A 258 -7.72 1.81 -20.98
N PHE A 259 -6.83 0.88 -21.34
CA PHE A 259 -5.67 1.12 -22.18
C PHE A 259 -5.82 0.36 -23.50
N ARG A 260 -4.97 0.67 -24.46
CA ARG A 260 -4.96 0.01 -25.77
C ARG A 260 -3.66 -0.77 -25.93
N LEU A 261 -3.73 -2.06 -26.19
CA LEU A 261 -2.59 -2.86 -26.61
C LEU A 261 -2.54 -2.94 -28.13
N VAL A 262 -1.33 -2.89 -28.69
CA VAL A 262 -1.08 -2.86 -30.14
C VAL A 262 -0.13 -4.01 -30.49
N ASP A 263 -0.60 -4.93 -31.32
CA ASP A 263 0.21 -6.05 -31.79
C ASP A 263 1.22 -5.66 -32.89
N ALA A 264 2.04 -6.60 -33.32
CA ALA A 264 3.05 -6.39 -34.37
C ALA A 264 2.45 -6.02 -35.75
N ALA A 265 1.16 -6.33 -35.98
CA ALA A 265 0.46 -5.98 -37.23
C ALA A 265 -0.28 -4.62 -37.11
N GLY A 266 -0.22 -3.97 -35.95
CA GLY A 266 -0.92 -2.72 -35.69
C GLY A 266 -2.40 -2.92 -35.27
N LYS A 267 -2.84 -4.16 -35.02
CA LYS A 267 -4.19 -4.43 -34.51
C LYS A 267 -4.26 -4.06 -33.03
N THR A 268 -5.35 -3.42 -32.65
CA THR A 268 -5.61 -2.94 -31.30
C THR A 268 -6.54 -3.87 -30.52
N THR A 269 -6.35 -3.87 -29.19
CA THR A 269 -7.20 -4.56 -28.21
C THR A 269 -7.29 -3.68 -26.98
N LEU A 270 -8.49 -3.39 -26.51
CA LEU A 270 -8.69 -2.64 -25.27
C LEU A 270 -8.47 -3.56 -24.07
N VAL A 271 -7.85 -3.02 -23.00
CA VAL A 271 -7.54 -3.79 -21.80
C VAL A 271 -7.75 -2.99 -20.52
N LYS A 272 -8.10 -3.69 -19.44
CA LYS A 272 -7.98 -3.20 -18.06
C LYS A 272 -6.97 -4.06 -17.32
N PHE A 273 -6.02 -3.42 -16.60
CA PHE A 273 -4.96 -4.09 -15.86
C PHE A 273 -5.37 -4.37 -14.41
N HIS A 274 -5.01 -5.56 -13.91
CA HIS A 274 -5.29 -6.03 -12.55
C HIS A 274 -4.03 -6.62 -11.91
N TRP A 275 -3.69 -6.18 -10.70
CA TRP A 275 -2.71 -6.82 -9.84
C TRP A 275 -3.42 -7.70 -8.82
N LYS A 276 -3.20 -9.01 -8.88
CA LYS A 276 -3.79 -10.00 -7.96
C LYS A 276 -2.71 -10.47 -6.96
N PRO A 277 -2.85 -10.16 -5.65
CA PRO A 277 -1.85 -10.57 -4.66
C PRO A 277 -1.87 -12.09 -4.45
N LYS A 278 -0.71 -12.73 -4.47
CA LYS A 278 -0.58 -14.17 -4.23
C LYS A 278 -0.98 -14.56 -2.80
N LEU A 279 -0.87 -13.63 -1.85
CA LEU A 279 -1.30 -13.82 -0.46
C LEU A 279 -2.81 -13.67 -0.26
N GLY A 280 -3.56 -13.34 -1.31
CA GLY A 280 -5.00 -13.03 -1.23
C GLY A 280 -5.28 -11.62 -0.74
N VAL A 281 -6.56 -11.26 -0.82
CA VAL A 281 -7.04 -9.92 -0.41
C VAL A 281 -7.55 -10.01 1.01
N HIS A 282 -6.98 -9.20 1.89
CA HIS A 282 -7.32 -9.17 3.32
C HIS A 282 -7.41 -7.74 3.83
N SER A 283 -8.36 -7.51 4.71
CA SER A 283 -8.61 -6.20 5.30
C SER A 283 -8.59 -6.24 6.83
N LEU A 284 -8.42 -5.07 7.41
CA LEU A 284 -8.66 -4.83 8.83
C LEU A 284 -10.17 -4.79 9.07
N VAL A 285 -10.58 -4.85 10.34
CA VAL A 285 -11.89 -4.37 10.76
C VAL A 285 -11.78 -2.94 11.29
N TRP A 286 -12.86 -2.18 11.31
CA TRP A 286 -12.79 -0.75 11.60
C TRP A 286 -12.22 -0.42 12.98
N GLU A 287 -12.64 -1.13 14.04
CA GLU A 287 -12.07 -0.96 15.38
C GLU A 287 -10.55 -1.19 15.39
N GLU A 288 -10.10 -2.25 14.72
CA GLU A 288 -8.68 -2.57 14.60
C GLU A 288 -7.91 -1.45 13.89
N ALA A 289 -8.43 -0.93 12.77
CA ALA A 289 -7.82 0.18 12.04
C ALA A 289 -7.68 1.46 12.88
N GLN A 290 -8.69 1.78 13.69
CA GLN A 290 -8.65 2.93 14.60
C GLN A 290 -7.58 2.76 15.68
N ILE A 291 -7.46 1.56 16.28
CA ILE A 291 -6.44 1.26 17.27
C ILE A 291 -5.03 1.36 16.64
N ILE A 292 -4.84 0.77 15.46
CA ILE A 292 -3.57 0.83 14.73
C ILE A 292 -3.14 2.26 14.49
N ASN A 293 -4.01 3.14 14.02
CA ASN A 293 -3.67 4.53 13.73
C ASN A 293 -3.14 5.29 14.95
N GLY A 294 -3.59 4.91 16.15
CA GLY A 294 -3.12 5.50 17.39
C GLY A 294 -1.86 4.83 17.95
N MET A 295 -1.66 3.55 17.69
CA MET A 295 -0.57 2.76 18.29
C MET A 295 0.65 2.62 17.38
N ASP A 296 0.44 2.47 16.09
CA ASP A 296 1.50 2.33 15.08
C ASP A 296 1.07 3.00 13.76
N PRO A 297 1.26 4.30 13.62
CA PRO A 297 0.90 5.02 12.39
C PRO A 297 1.67 4.52 11.16
N ASP A 298 2.79 3.80 11.33
CA ASP A 298 3.64 3.24 10.27
C ASP A 298 3.32 1.77 9.94
N PHE A 299 2.16 1.28 10.33
CA PHE A 299 1.81 -0.14 10.31
C PHE A 299 2.02 -0.81 8.94
N HIS A 300 1.50 -0.23 7.86
CA HIS A 300 1.66 -0.79 6.51
C HIS A 300 3.09 -0.64 5.98
N ARG A 301 3.76 0.48 6.29
CA ARG A 301 5.17 0.68 5.94
C ARG A 301 6.06 -0.37 6.58
N ARG A 302 5.84 -0.61 7.89
CA ARG A 302 6.59 -1.59 8.66
C ARG A 302 6.35 -3.00 8.14
N ASP A 303 5.10 -3.38 7.94
CA ASP A 303 4.72 -4.71 7.43
C ASP A 303 5.39 -5.02 6.09
N LEU A 304 5.40 -4.06 5.14
CA LEU A 304 6.08 -4.25 3.86
C LEU A 304 7.59 -4.37 4.01
N ALA A 305 8.20 -3.47 4.80
CA ALA A 305 9.65 -3.45 4.99
C ALA A 305 10.14 -4.72 5.68
N ASP A 306 9.47 -5.13 6.77
CA ASP A 306 9.82 -6.32 7.55
C ASP A 306 9.63 -7.61 6.74
N ALA A 307 8.58 -7.70 5.93
CA ALA A 307 8.36 -8.85 5.06
C ALA A 307 9.49 -9.01 4.03
N ILE A 308 9.88 -7.93 3.36
CA ILE A 308 10.98 -7.95 2.39
C ILE A 308 12.31 -8.29 3.09
N GLU A 309 12.57 -7.68 4.23
CA GLU A 309 13.80 -7.89 4.99
C GLU A 309 13.93 -9.33 5.51
N SER A 310 12.81 -9.95 5.90
CA SER A 310 12.78 -11.36 6.34
C SER A 310 12.80 -12.36 5.19
N GLY A 311 12.73 -11.90 3.93
CA GLY A 311 12.66 -12.74 2.74
C GLY A 311 11.28 -13.31 2.42
N ALA A 312 10.22 -12.86 3.12
CA ALA A 312 8.84 -13.16 2.76
C ALA A 312 8.37 -12.20 1.65
N TYR A 313 9.00 -12.33 0.48
CA TYR A 313 8.81 -11.43 -0.65
C TYR A 313 7.36 -11.43 -1.12
N PRO A 314 6.69 -10.26 -1.11
CA PRO A 314 5.33 -10.18 -1.61
C PRO A 314 5.28 -10.26 -3.13
N GLU A 315 4.24 -10.94 -3.64
CA GLU A 315 4.08 -11.20 -5.06
C GLU A 315 2.67 -10.86 -5.54
N TRP A 316 2.60 -10.35 -6.78
CA TRP A 316 1.34 -10.11 -7.49
C TRP A 316 1.40 -10.63 -8.92
N GLU A 317 0.35 -11.33 -9.34
CA GLU A 317 0.12 -11.58 -10.76
C GLU A 317 -0.45 -10.31 -11.41
N LEU A 318 0.19 -9.85 -12.48
CA LEU A 318 -0.41 -8.90 -13.40
C LEU A 318 -1.30 -9.66 -14.36
N GLY A 319 -2.54 -9.28 -14.42
CA GLY A 319 -3.52 -9.80 -15.36
C GLY A 319 -4.20 -8.71 -16.16
N ILE A 320 -4.86 -9.09 -17.22
CA ILE A 320 -5.65 -8.20 -18.07
C ILE A 320 -7.03 -8.78 -18.34
N GLN A 321 -8.03 -7.92 -18.32
CA GLN A 321 -9.29 -8.15 -19.04
C GLN A 321 -9.13 -7.59 -20.44
N THR A 322 -9.64 -8.29 -21.45
CA THR A 322 -9.49 -7.91 -22.88
C THR A 322 -10.84 -7.64 -23.51
N PHE A 323 -10.91 -6.58 -24.32
CA PHE A 323 -12.13 -6.16 -25.02
C PHE A 323 -11.83 -5.84 -26.49
N PRO A 324 -12.80 -6.04 -27.39
CA PRO A 324 -12.69 -5.56 -28.75
C PRO A 324 -12.53 -4.02 -28.77
N ASP A 325 -11.65 -3.51 -29.61
CA ASP A 325 -11.53 -2.07 -29.84
C ASP A 325 -12.57 -1.68 -30.95
N THR A 326 -13.78 -1.39 -30.49
CA THR A 326 -14.91 -1.01 -31.30
C THR A 326 -15.04 0.51 -31.38
N GLU A 327 -15.72 1.03 -32.36
CA GLU A 327 -15.93 2.49 -32.55
C GLU A 327 -16.66 3.13 -31.36
N ASP A 328 -17.60 2.41 -30.74
CA ASP A 328 -18.36 2.87 -29.57
C ASP A 328 -17.66 2.60 -28.22
N GLN A 329 -16.62 1.79 -28.22
CA GLN A 329 -15.85 1.40 -27.03
C GLN A 329 -16.72 0.90 -25.85
N MET A 330 -17.83 0.21 -26.19
CA MET A 330 -18.77 -0.37 -25.24
C MET A 330 -18.54 -1.87 -25.07
N PHE A 331 -18.77 -2.38 -23.88
CA PHE A 331 -18.76 -3.81 -23.60
C PHE A 331 -19.94 -4.18 -22.69
N GLU A 332 -20.84 -5.06 -23.18
CA GLU A 332 -22.04 -5.50 -22.45
C GLU A 332 -22.85 -4.33 -21.84
N GLY A 333 -22.95 -3.23 -22.57
CA GLY A 333 -23.66 -2.01 -22.14
C GLY A 333 -22.87 -1.12 -21.18
N ILE A 334 -21.64 -1.46 -20.86
CA ILE A 334 -20.74 -0.67 -20.01
C ILE A 334 -19.78 0.12 -20.90
N ASP A 335 -19.71 1.44 -20.68
CA ASP A 335 -18.76 2.30 -21.38
C ASP A 335 -17.35 2.09 -20.79
N LEU A 336 -16.41 1.64 -21.64
CA LEU A 336 -15.05 1.34 -21.23
C LEU A 336 -14.22 2.59 -20.93
N LEU A 337 -14.68 3.76 -21.34
CA LEU A 337 -14.03 5.05 -21.06
C LEU A 337 -14.55 5.73 -19.79
N ASP A 338 -15.61 5.20 -19.16
CA ASP A 338 -16.11 5.72 -17.89
C ASP A 338 -15.24 5.18 -16.73
N PRO A 339 -14.42 6.01 -16.08
CA PRO A 339 -13.55 5.56 -14.98
C PRO A 339 -14.31 5.23 -13.68
N THR A 340 -15.64 5.43 -13.66
CA THR A 340 -16.50 5.01 -12.53
C THR A 340 -17.07 3.61 -12.70
N LYS A 341 -16.72 2.92 -13.79
CA LYS A 341 -17.21 1.59 -14.13
C LYS A 341 -16.10 0.54 -14.05
N PHE A 342 -16.43 -0.63 -13.48
CA PHE A 342 -15.58 -1.81 -13.59
C PHE A 342 -16.33 -2.90 -14.37
N ILE A 343 -15.59 -3.85 -14.92
CA ILE A 343 -16.16 -5.00 -15.61
C ILE A 343 -16.06 -6.21 -14.70
N PRO A 344 -17.19 -6.85 -14.32
CA PRO A 344 -17.17 -8.10 -13.56
C PRO A 344 -16.29 -9.17 -14.20
N GLU A 345 -15.52 -9.90 -13.37
CA GLU A 345 -14.64 -10.96 -13.87
C GLU A 345 -15.43 -12.13 -14.50
N GLU A 346 -16.68 -12.30 -14.11
CA GLU A 346 -17.60 -13.27 -14.70
C GLU A 346 -17.97 -12.94 -16.15
N LEU A 347 -17.96 -11.66 -16.53
CA LEU A 347 -18.19 -11.22 -17.91
C LEU A 347 -16.90 -11.22 -18.74
N ALA A 348 -15.78 -10.82 -18.13
CA ALA A 348 -14.48 -10.80 -18.79
C ALA A 348 -13.41 -11.29 -17.78
N PRO A 349 -13.04 -12.59 -17.81
CA PRO A 349 -12.06 -13.14 -16.88
C PRO A 349 -10.69 -12.45 -17.01
N VAL A 350 -10.04 -12.23 -15.86
CA VAL A 350 -8.68 -11.70 -15.81
C VAL A 350 -7.69 -12.78 -16.24
N GLN A 351 -6.94 -12.49 -17.30
CA GLN A 351 -5.93 -13.39 -17.85
C GLN A 351 -4.55 -13.00 -17.33
N PRO A 352 -3.81 -13.87 -16.61
CA PRO A 352 -2.49 -13.55 -16.09
C PRO A 352 -1.46 -13.41 -17.23
N ILE A 353 -0.64 -12.33 -17.13
CA ILE A 353 0.38 -12.00 -18.11
C ILE A 353 1.80 -11.93 -17.54
N GLY A 354 1.95 -11.94 -16.21
CA GLY A 354 3.26 -11.95 -15.58
C GLY A 354 3.19 -11.91 -14.05
N LEU A 355 4.32 -12.07 -13.40
CA LEU A 355 4.49 -12.08 -11.95
C LEU A 355 5.46 -10.99 -11.52
N MET A 356 5.06 -10.18 -10.56
CA MET A 356 5.92 -9.23 -9.88
C MET A 356 6.28 -9.74 -8.50
N THR A 357 7.57 -9.72 -8.18
CA THR A 357 8.11 -10.03 -6.85
C THR A 357 8.86 -8.80 -6.31
N LEU A 358 8.51 -8.33 -5.12
CA LEU A 358 9.23 -7.24 -4.45
C LEU A 358 10.21 -7.83 -3.43
N ASN A 359 11.51 -7.60 -3.64
CA ASN A 359 12.57 -8.30 -2.93
C ASN A 359 13.67 -7.41 -2.35
N ALA A 360 13.53 -6.08 -2.47
CA ALA A 360 14.47 -5.17 -1.83
C ALA A 360 13.79 -3.89 -1.32
N ASN A 361 14.12 -3.52 -0.09
CA ASN A 361 13.75 -2.23 0.48
C ASN A 361 14.57 -1.10 -0.14
N PRO A 362 14.04 0.14 -0.20
CA PRO A 362 14.84 1.31 -0.54
C PRO A 362 16.05 1.45 0.40
N THR A 363 17.19 1.85 -0.15
CA THR A 363 18.37 2.20 0.66
C THR A 363 18.19 3.55 1.34
N ASN A 364 17.56 4.49 0.62
CA ASN A 364 17.26 5.83 1.13
C ASN A 364 15.85 6.24 0.72
N TYR A 365 14.99 6.47 1.69
CA TYR A 365 13.58 6.82 1.46
C TYR A 365 13.42 8.10 0.63
N PHE A 366 14.20 9.14 0.94
CA PHE A 366 14.11 10.41 0.22
C PHE A 366 14.54 10.26 -1.24
N ALA A 367 15.71 9.69 -1.47
CA ALA A 367 16.29 9.57 -2.80
C ALA A 367 15.43 8.68 -3.73
N GLU A 368 14.85 7.62 -3.21
CA GLU A 368 14.16 6.60 -4.00
C GLU A 368 12.63 6.77 -3.91
N THR A 369 12.05 6.77 -2.72
CA THR A 369 10.58 6.78 -2.53
C THR A 369 9.98 8.19 -2.61
N GLU A 370 10.65 9.20 -2.03
CA GLU A 370 10.14 10.56 -2.06
C GLU A 370 10.33 11.21 -3.44
N GLN A 371 11.45 10.97 -4.11
CA GLN A 371 11.77 11.57 -5.40
C GLN A 371 11.27 10.78 -6.62
N VAL A 372 10.73 9.56 -6.48
CA VAL A 372 10.18 8.84 -7.63
C VAL A 372 9.03 9.62 -8.25
N ALA A 373 9.07 9.73 -9.58
CA ALA A 373 8.07 10.39 -10.40
C ALA A 373 7.40 9.35 -11.31
N PHE A 374 6.10 9.14 -11.14
CA PHE A 374 5.28 8.31 -12.01
C PHE A 374 4.51 9.18 -12.99
N HIS A 375 4.23 8.63 -14.18
CA HIS A 375 3.41 9.30 -15.18
C HIS A 375 2.65 8.28 -16.04
N PRO A 376 1.31 8.33 -16.11
CA PRO A 376 0.53 7.36 -16.89
C PRO A 376 0.78 7.44 -18.40
N GLY A 377 1.43 8.49 -18.86
CA GLY A 377 1.88 8.66 -20.26
C GLY A 377 3.33 8.19 -20.49
N HIS A 378 4.01 7.59 -19.51
CA HIS A 378 5.23 6.83 -19.78
C HIS A 378 4.84 5.51 -20.41
N LEU A 379 4.93 5.45 -21.73
CA LEU A 379 4.51 4.33 -22.55
C LEU A 379 5.70 3.72 -23.29
N VAL A 380 5.53 2.49 -23.74
CA VAL A 380 6.47 1.77 -24.61
C VAL A 380 5.75 1.30 -25.87
N PRO A 381 6.46 0.98 -26.96
CA PRO A 381 5.82 0.46 -28.18
C PRO A 381 4.90 -0.74 -27.86
N GLY A 382 3.67 -0.69 -28.33
CA GLY A 382 2.68 -1.74 -28.10
C GLY A 382 1.68 -1.48 -26.97
N ILE A 383 1.80 -0.34 -26.26
CA ILE A 383 0.80 0.13 -25.28
C ILE A 383 0.47 1.58 -25.58
N ASP A 384 -0.83 1.91 -25.62
CA ASP A 384 -1.30 3.27 -25.86
C ASP A 384 -2.46 3.61 -24.89
N VAL A 385 -2.77 4.88 -24.78
CA VAL A 385 -3.86 5.41 -23.96
C VAL A 385 -5.18 5.42 -24.74
N THR A 386 -6.27 5.73 -24.05
CA THR A 386 -7.60 5.93 -24.62
C THR A 386 -8.10 7.35 -24.37
N ASN A 387 -9.27 7.68 -24.90
CA ASN A 387 -9.93 8.98 -24.73
C ASN A 387 -10.71 9.08 -23.39
N ASP A 388 -10.45 8.22 -22.41
CA ASP A 388 -10.97 8.37 -21.04
C ASP A 388 -10.68 9.80 -20.54
N PRO A 389 -11.69 10.62 -20.21
CA PRO A 389 -11.50 12.03 -19.91
C PRO A 389 -10.71 12.27 -18.61
N LEU A 390 -10.74 11.33 -17.67
CA LEU A 390 -9.90 11.41 -16.47
C LEU A 390 -8.45 11.03 -16.80
N LEU A 391 -8.21 10.00 -17.61
CA LEU A 391 -6.86 9.61 -18.05
C LEU A 391 -6.18 10.77 -18.79
N GLN A 392 -6.88 11.42 -19.70
CA GLN A 392 -6.33 12.53 -20.48
C GLN A 392 -5.87 13.71 -19.62
N VAL A 393 -6.62 14.06 -18.56
CA VAL A 393 -6.20 15.09 -17.60
C VAL A 393 -4.98 14.64 -16.78
N ARG A 394 -4.89 13.37 -16.47
CA ARG A 394 -3.73 12.79 -15.77
C ARG A 394 -2.43 12.92 -16.59
N LEU A 395 -2.51 12.85 -17.93
CA LEU A 395 -1.33 13.01 -18.79
C LEU A 395 -0.69 14.40 -18.65
N PHE A 396 -1.46 15.43 -18.32
CA PHE A 396 -0.92 16.76 -18.00
C PHE A 396 -0.49 16.86 -16.52
N SER A 397 -1.37 16.50 -15.58
CA SER A 397 -1.18 16.76 -14.16
C SER A 397 0.10 16.12 -13.58
N TYR A 398 0.45 14.91 -14.03
CA TYR A 398 1.65 14.21 -13.52
C TYR A 398 2.96 14.84 -14.00
N LEU A 399 2.98 15.50 -15.16
CA LEU A 399 4.14 16.29 -15.59
C LEU A 399 4.23 17.61 -14.84
N ASP A 400 3.12 18.33 -14.76
CA ASP A 400 3.05 19.66 -14.15
C ASP A 400 3.52 19.65 -12.68
N THR A 401 2.96 18.73 -11.89
CA THR A 401 3.31 18.63 -10.47
C THR A 401 4.79 18.31 -10.22
N GLN A 402 5.43 17.51 -11.08
CA GLN A 402 6.83 17.13 -10.90
C GLN A 402 7.79 18.30 -11.09
N ILE A 403 7.47 19.25 -11.96
CA ILE A 403 8.33 20.43 -12.22
C ILE A 403 8.55 21.22 -10.94
N SER A 404 7.50 21.56 -10.22
CA SER A 404 7.61 22.30 -8.95
C SER A 404 8.11 21.42 -7.81
N ARG A 405 7.61 20.19 -7.71
CA ARG A 405 7.92 19.30 -6.60
C ARG A 405 9.38 18.83 -6.62
N LEU A 406 9.92 18.50 -7.78
CA LEU A 406 11.28 17.98 -7.97
C LEU A 406 12.27 19.03 -8.48
N GLY A 407 11.85 20.30 -8.57
CA GLY A 407 12.73 21.43 -8.76
C GLY A 407 13.15 21.72 -10.21
N GLY A 408 12.42 21.24 -11.21
CA GLY A 408 12.67 21.58 -12.60
C GLY A 408 12.35 20.46 -13.61
N PRO A 409 12.53 20.73 -14.90
CA PRO A 409 12.12 19.80 -15.97
C PRO A 409 13.01 18.55 -16.06
N ASN A 410 14.19 18.55 -15.46
CA ASN A 410 15.16 17.46 -15.55
C ASN A 410 14.96 16.38 -14.46
N PHE A 411 13.76 16.23 -13.91
CA PHE A 411 13.49 15.22 -12.88
C PHE A 411 13.67 13.78 -13.36
N ALA A 412 13.64 13.52 -14.66
CA ALA A 412 13.97 12.22 -15.25
C ALA A 412 15.46 11.84 -15.05
N GLN A 413 16.34 12.79 -14.73
CA GLN A 413 17.74 12.53 -14.43
C GLN A 413 18.02 12.13 -12.98
N ILE A 414 17.04 12.28 -12.07
CA ILE A 414 17.13 11.74 -10.71
C ILE A 414 17.25 10.21 -10.82
N PRO A 415 18.19 9.56 -10.12
CA PRO A 415 18.53 8.15 -10.35
C PRO A 415 17.33 7.20 -10.37
N ILE A 416 16.37 7.35 -9.46
CA ILE A 416 15.18 6.50 -9.39
C ILE A 416 14.24 6.69 -10.60
N ASN A 417 14.31 7.82 -11.28
CA ASN A 417 13.45 8.15 -12.44
C ASN A 417 14.12 7.86 -13.77
N ARG A 418 15.43 7.57 -13.75
CA ARG A 418 16.22 7.40 -14.96
C ARG A 418 15.82 6.14 -15.71
N PRO A 419 15.53 6.22 -17.02
CA PRO A 419 15.33 5.03 -17.85
C PRO A 419 16.57 4.12 -17.89
N HIS A 420 16.35 2.83 -18.06
CA HIS A 420 17.42 1.88 -18.38
C HIS A 420 17.72 1.85 -19.89
N ALA A 421 16.73 2.22 -20.70
CA ALA A 421 16.95 2.45 -22.12
C ALA A 421 17.87 3.67 -22.36
N PRO A 422 18.65 3.68 -23.45
CA PRO A 422 19.44 4.84 -23.82
C PRO A 422 18.58 6.07 -24.07
N VAL A 423 18.98 7.22 -23.54
CA VAL A 423 18.30 8.51 -23.71
C VAL A 423 19.10 9.42 -24.63
N ASN A 424 18.44 9.92 -25.66
CA ASN A 424 18.97 10.91 -26.57
C ASN A 424 17.85 11.89 -26.99
N ASP A 425 17.38 12.68 -26.03
CA ASP A 425 16.23 13.58 -26.16
C ASP A 425 16.62 14.97 -26.71
N MET A 426 17.93 15.28 -26.78
CA MET A 426 18.47 16.58 -27.19
C MET A 426 18.06 17.76 -26.29
N LEU A 427 17.45 17.50 -25.12
CA LEU A 427 17.08 18.51 -24.12
C LEU A 427 18.29 18.83 -23.24
N ARG A 428 18.80 20.05 -23.27
CA ARG A 428 20.16 20.36 -22.79
C ARG A 428 20.23 21.26 -21.56
N ASP A 429 19.26 22.07 -21.31
CA ASP A 429 19.33 23.12 -20.31
C ASP A 429 18.24 22.95 -19.22
N GLY A 430 18.17 23.88 -18.30
CA GLY A 430 17.19 23.92 -17.25
C GLY A 430 17.70 23.48 -15.87
N MET A 431 16.95 23.74 -14.83
CA MET A 431 17.34 23.42 -13.45
C MET A 431 17.61 21.93 -13.30
N HIS A 432 18.66 21.61 -12.55
CA HIS A 432 19.10 20.25 -12.24
C HIS A 432 19.51 19.43 -13.47
N GLN A 433 19.90 20.07 -14.58
CA GLN A 433 20.56 19.39 -15.68
C GLN A 433 21.93 18.86 -15.18
N THR A 434 22.10 17.55 -15.15
CA THR A 434 23.32 16.90 -14.67
C THR A 434 24.09 16.20 -15.79
N ALA A 435 23.45 15.96 -16.95
CA ALA A 435 24.11 15.39 -18.09
C ALA A 435 24.95 16.45 -18.83
N VAL A 436 26.09 16.02 -19.36
CA VAL A 436 26.95 16.85 -20.18
C VAL A 436 26.77 16.43 -21.64
N HIS A 437 25.98 17.21 -22.39
CA HIS A 437 25.69 16.96 -23.78
C HIS A 437 26.80 17.59 -24.67
N GLY A 438 27.28 16.84 -25.65
CA GLY A 438 28.12 17.35 -26.72
C GLY A 438 27.30 17.92 -27.87
N GLY A 439 27.98 18.54 -28.86
CA GLY A 439 27.36 19.02 -30.10
C GLY A 439 26.83 20.46 -30.02
N VAL A 440 26.29 20.94 -31.13
CA VAL A 440 25.93 22.35 -31.37
C VAL A 440 24.48 22.56 -31.80
N ALA A 441 23.72 21.49 -32.06
CA ALA A 441 22.39 21.55 -32.64
C ALA A 441 21.32 20.96 -31.69
N PRO A 442 20.79 21.75 -30.74
CA PRO A 442 19.72 21.31 -29.85
C PRO A 442 18.32 21.44 -30.49
N TYR A 443 18.19 21.08 -31.74
CA TYR A 443 16.97 21.20 -32.53
C TYR A 443 16.82 20.09 -33.55
N HIS A 444 15.63 19.78 -33.97
CA HIS A 444 15.31 18.78 -34.98
C HIS A 444 14.48 19.37 -36.12
N PRO A 445 14.65 18.90 -37.34
CA PRO A 445 15.78 18.10 -37.83
C PRO A 445 17.04 18.95 -37.93
N ASN A 446 18.20 18.32 -37.84
CA ASN A 446 19.49 18.97 -38.11
C ASN A 446 20.42 18.03 -38.89
N SER A 447 21.47 18.62 -39.47
CA SER A 447 22.50 17.87 -40.22
C SER A 447 23.90 17.91 -39.58
N LEU A 448 23.99 18.40 -38.33
CA LEU A 448 25.26 18.71 -37.66
C LEU A 448 25.62 17.69 -36.60
N ASP A 449 24.65 17.24 -35.79
CA ASP A 449 24.91 16.45 -34.58
C ASP A 449 24.20 15.07 -34.58
N GLY A 450 23.64 14.62 -35.69
CA GLY A 450 22.90 13.35 -35.74
C GLY A 450 21.54 13.41 -35.02
N GLY A 451 20.99 12.26 -34.63
CA GLY A 451 19.68 12.18 -34.01
C GLY A 451 18.51 12.33 -34.99
N CYS A 452 18.68 11.79 -36.20
CA CYS A 452 17.62 11.84 -37.22
C CYS A 452 16.44 10.89 -36.85
N PRO A 453 15.19 11.39 -36.69
CA PRO A 453 14.05 10.55 -36.36
C PRO A 453 13.72 9.48 -37.43
N PHE A 454 14.14 9.67 -38.68
CA PHE A 454 13.97 8.65 -39.74
C PHE A 454 14.81 7.38 -39.51
N MET A 455 15.80 7.42 -38.58
CA MET A 455 16.57 6.24 -38.21
C MET A 455 15.81 5.30 -37.28
N ALA A 456 14.77 5.76 -36.66
CA ALA A 456 13.88 5.00 -35.79
C ALA A 456 12.53 4.79 -36.47
N GLY A 457 12.47 3.97 -37.52
CA GLY A 457 11.19 3.56 -38.12
C GLY A 457 10.41 2.58 -37.24
N GLN A 458 9.18 2.29 -37.58
CA GLN A 458 8.37 1.27 -36.88
C GLN A 458 9.06 -0.09 -36.84
N ASP A 459 9.83 -0.43 -37.88
CA ASP A 459 10.56 -1.70 -38.01
C ASP A 459 11.69 -1.84 -36.97
N VAL A 460 12.13 -0.74 -36.36
CA VAL A 460 13.19 -0.70 -35.35
C VAL A 460 12.69 -0.23 -33.97
N GLY A 461 11.39 -0.32 -33.72
CA GLY A 461 10.80 -0.13 -32.39
C GLY A 461 10.40 1.31 -32.05
N ALA A 462 10.20 2.20 -33.03
CA ALA A 462 9.65 3.51 -32.73
C ALA A 462 8.26 3.40 -32.11
N PHE A 463 8.00 4.22 -31.09
CA PHE A 463 6.65 4.43 -30.62
C PHE A 463 5.85 5.16 -31.70
N VAL A 464 4.64 4.70 -31.96
CA VAL A 464 3.72 5.30 -32.91
C VAL A 464 2.35 5.30 -32.27
N ASP A 465 1.76 6.48 -32.15
CA ASP A 465 0.39 6.64 -31.69
C ASP A 465 -0.58 5.88 -32.62
N VAL A 466 -1.59 5.28 -32.02
CA VAL A 466 -2.63 4.57 -32.78
C VAL A 466 -3.47 5.58 -33.53
N PRO A 467 -3.55 5.49 -34.89
CA PRO A 467 -4.49 6.33 -35.64
C PRO A 467 -5.92 5.98 -35.24
N GLU A 468 -6.65 6.94 -34.72
CA GLU A 468 -8.04 6.82 -34.30
C GLU A 468 -8.87 7.88 -35.00
N GLU A 469 -10.01 7.47 -35.58
CA GLU A 469 -10.94 8.42 -36.13
C GLU A 469 -11.74 9.06 -35.01
N ILE A 470 -11.55 10.37 -34.81
CA ILE A 470 -12.33 11.13 -33.85
C ILE A 470 -13.61 11.58 -34.56
N ALA A 471 -14.75 11.12 -34.04
CA ALA A 471 -16.04 11.48 -34.57
C ALA A 471 -16.21 13.01 -34.62
N ALA A 472 -16.68 13.55 -35.77
CA ALA A 472 -16.96 14.96 -35.93
C ALA A 472 -18.12 15.37 -35.02
N GLY A 473 -17.84 16.24 -34.05
CA GLY A 473 -18.81 16.76 -33.08
C GLY A 473 -18.75 18.28 -32.97
N ILE A 474 -19.74 18.85 -32.34
CA ILE A 474 -19.69 20.27 -31.94
C ILE A 474 -18.82 20.40 -30.67
N LYS A 475 -18.16 21.53 -30.56
CA LYS A 475 -17.38 21.85 -29.36
C LYS A 475 -18.32 22.25 -28.22
N GLU A 476 -18.50 21.38 -27.24
CA GLU A 476 -19.43 21.58 -26.13
C GLU A 476 -18.86 21.04 -24.81
N ARG A 477 -19.48 21.41 -23.67
CA ARG A 477 -19.18 20.89 -22.34
C ARG A 477 -20.26 19.87 -21.94
N ARG A 478 -20.02 18.60 -22.21
CA ARG A 478 -21.01 17.53 -22.00
C ARG A 478 -20.31 16.17 -21.87
N ASN A 479 -20.81 15.31 -20.99
CA ASN A 479 -20.47 13.90 -20.98
C ASN A 479 -21.38 13.11 -21.94
N PRO A 480 -20.96 11.94 -22.45
CA PRO A 480 -21.81 11.06 -23.21
C PRO A 480 -22.97 10.52 -22.35
N ALA A 481 -24.11 10.20 -22.97
CA ALA A 481 -25.26 9.64 -22.24
C ALA A 481 -24.96 8.28 -21.55
N SER A 482 -23.96 7.54 -22.04
CA SER A 482 -23.47 6.31 -21.43
C SER A 482 -22.90 6.51 -20.02
N PHE A 483 -22.56 7.77 -19.66
CA PHE A 483 -22.07 8.12 -18.33
C PHE A 483 -23.20 8.46 -17.32
N ASP A 484 -24.46 8.53 -17.73
CA ASP A 484 -25.56 9.02 -16.88
C ASP A 484 -25.99 8.02 -15.78
N ASP A 485 -25.59 6.75 -15.87
CA ASP A 485 -25.86 5.76 -14.83
C ASP A 485 -24.85 5.84 -13.69
N HIS A 486 -25.26 6.40 -12.56
CA HIS A 486 -24.43 6.61 -11.38
C HIS A 486 -24.64 5.58 -10.26
N PHE A 487 -25.62 4.67 -10.36
CA PHE A 487 -26.05 3.85 -9.24
C PHE A 487 -25.91 2.33 -9.46
N SER A 488 -26.02 1.84 -10.70
CA SER A 488 -26.00 0.39 -10.97
C SER A 488 -24.69 -0.28 -10.55
N GLN A 489 -23.55 0.37 -10.73
CA GLN A 489 -22.24 -0.15 -10.33
C GLN A 489 -22.09 -0.24 -8.80
N ALA A 490 -22.59 0.75 -8.07
CA ALA A 490 -22.62 0.71 -6.60
C ALA A 490 -23.57 -0.39 -6.10
N ARG A 491 -24.74 -0.55 -6.74
CA ARG A 491 -25.70 -1.64 -6.45
C ARG A 491 -25.08 -3.02 -6.73
N LEU A 492 -24.46 -3.19 -7.92
CA LEU A 492 -23.76 -4.41 -8.28
C LEU A 492 -22.74 -4.80 -7.21
N PHE A 493 -21.86 -3.87 -6.85
CA PHE A 493 -20.83 -4.12 -5.85
C PHE A 493 -21.45 -4.51 -4.50
N PHE A 494 -22.38 -3.71 -3.94
CA PHE A 494 -22.99 -3.99 -2.65
C PHE A 494 -23.69 -5.35 -2.62
N ARG A 495 -24.46 -5.71 -3.65
CA ARG A 495 -25.16 -6.99 -3.74
C ARG A 495 -24.25 -8.19 -3.99
N SER A 496 -23.03 -7.96 -4.46
CA SER A 496 -22.02 -9.00 -4.65
C SER A 496 -21.28 -9.36 -3.36
N LEU A 497 -21.40 -8.53 -2.32
CA LEU A 497 -20.78 -8.75 -1.03
C LEU A 497 -21.53 -9.79 -0.20
N THR A 498 -20.82 -10.53 0.64
CA THR A 498 -21.44 -11.40 1.66
C THR A 498 -22.22 -10.57 2.68
N PRO A 499 -23.18 -11.16 3.41
CA PRO A 499 -23.93 -10.46 4.44
C PRO A 499 -23.05 -9.80 5.53
N VAL A 500 -21.90 -10.38 5.86
CA VAL A 500 -20.93 -9.79 6.80
C VAL A 500 -20.28 -8.53 6.21
N GLU A 501 -19.83 -8.60 4.97
CA GLU A 501 -19.24 -7.44 4.28
C GLU A 501 -20.28 -6.32 4.06
N GLN A 502 -21.53 -6.67 3.77
CA GLN A 502 -22.63 -5.71 3.68
C GLN A 502 -22.87 -4.98 5.02
N ASP A 503 -22.82 -5.71 6.14
CA ASP A 503 -22.94 -5.11 7.48
C ASP A 503 -21.77 -4.14 7.75
N HIS A 504 -20.55 -4.50 7.36
CA HIS A 504 -19.38 -3.59 7.46
C HIS A 504 -19.58 -2.31 6.66
N VAL A 505 -20.15 -2.39 5.45
CA VAL A 505 -20.50 -1.21 4.65
C VAL A 505 -21.54 -0.35 5.35
N ILE A 506 -22.61 -0.95 5.89
CA ILE A 506 -23.65 -0.25 6.64
C ILE A 506 -23.04 0.48 7.85
N GLN A 507 -22.18 -0.20 8.61
CA GLN A 507 -21.49 0.39 9.75
C GLN A 507 -20.58 1.55 9.33
N ALA A 508 -19.84 1.41 8.22
CA ALA A 508 -18.97 2.46 7.70
C ALA A 508 -19.76 3.73 7.33
N TYR A 509 -20.83 3.60 6.55
CA TYR A 509 -21.69 4.74 6.21
C TYR A 509 -22.31 5.37 7.46
N THR A 510 -22.79 4.56 8.41
CA THR A 510 -23.35 5.05 9.67
C THR A 510 -22.31 5.83 10.47
N PHE A 511 -21.09 5.31 10.59
CA PHE A 511 -19.99 5.97 11.29
C PHE A 511 -19.60 7.29 10.63
N GLU A 512 -19.37 7.27 9.33
CA GLU A 512 -18.88 8.43 8.57
C GLU A 512 -19.92 9.55 8.55
N LEU A 513 -21.17 9.24 8.18
CA LEU A 513 -22.26 10.21 8.15
C LEU A 513 -22.65 10.69 9.55
N GLY A 514 -22.49 9.83 10.57
CA GLY A 514 -22.67 10.21 11.96
C GLY A 514 -21.70 11.28 12.48
N LYS A 515 -20.62 11.55 11.74
CA LYS A 515 -19.66 12.65 12.00
C LYS A 515 -19.99 13.94 11.28
N CYS A 516 -20.92 13.92 10.33
CA CYS A 516 -21.39 15.13 9.67
C CYS A 516 -22.33 15.92 10.58
N TYR A 517 -22.14 17.24 10.62
CA TYR A 517 -22.98 18.15 11.40
C TYR A 517 -24.22 18.58 10.62
N GLU A 518 -24.10 18.76 9.30
CA GLU A 518 -25.16 19.26 8.43
C GLU A 518 -26.15 18.15 8.08
N GLU A 519 -27.42 18.28 8.54
CA GLU A 519 -28.48 17.29 8.31
C GLU A 519 -28.81 17.11 6.83
N ALA A 520 -28.82 18.21 6.06
CA ALA A 520 -29.08 18.19 4.62
C ALA A 520 -28.07 17.35 3.82
N ILE A 521 -26.82 17.23 4.27
CA ILE A 521 -25.82 16.36 3.66
C ILE A 521 -26.19 14.89 3.89
N ARG A 522 -26.57 14.55 5.12
CA ARG A 522 -27.00 13.19 5.48
C ARG A 522 -28.27 12.79 4.71
N GLU A 523 -29.24 13.70 4.61
CA GLU A 523 -30.48 13.47 3.83
C GLU A 523 -30.17 13.19 2.35
N ARG A 524 -29.32 14.02 1.69
CA ARG A 524 -28.94 13.79 0.30
C ARG A 524 -28.21 12.47 0.10
N GLN A 525 -27.31 12.11 1.02
CA GLN A 525 -26.61 10.83 0.91
C GLN A 525 -27.54 9.64 1.13
N LEU A 526 -28.50 9.74 2.05
CA LEU A 526 -29.54 8.71 2.20
C LEU A 526 -30.39 8.57 0.94
N MET A 527 -30.70 9.67 0.23
CA MET A 527 -31.37 9.62 -1.06
C MET A 527 -30.56 8.86 -2.11
N ALA A 528 -29.24 9.10 -2.17
CA ALA A 528 -28.34 8.35 -3.05
C ALA A 528 -28.30 6.86 -2.69
N LEU A 529 -28.25 6.53 -1.39
CA LEU A 529 -28.29 5.13 -0.93
C LEU A 529 -29.62 4.46 -1.25
N ALA A 530 -30.74 5.17 -1.17
CA ALA A 530 -32.05 4.65 -1.57
C ALA A 530 -32.10 4.27 -3.06
N ASN A 531 -31.44 5.05 -3.91
CA ASN A 531 -31.28 4.76 -5.33
C ASN A 531 -30.36 3.56 -5.61
N ILE A 532 -29.44 3.26 -4.70
CA ILE A 532 -28.53 2.09 -4.78
C ILE A 532 -29.25 0.83 -4.30
N ASP A 533 -29.67 0.81 -3.03
CA ASP A 533 -30.35 -0.33 -2.41
C ASP A 533 -31.20 0.12 -1.22
N ALA A 534 -32.49 -0.25 -1.23
CA ALA A 534 -33.45 0.16 -0.20
C ALA A 534 -33.11 -0.42 1.19
N GLY A 535 -32.57 -1.65 1.26
CA GLY A 535 -32.16 -2.30 2.51
C GLY A 535 -30.95 -1.59 3.13
N LEU A 536 -29.96 -1.27 2.33
CA LEU A 536 -28.79 -0.46 2.73
C LEU A 536 -29.23 0.90 3.27
N CYS A 537 -30.07 1.61 2.52
CA CYS A 537 -30.58 2.92 2.94
C CYS A 537 -31.32 2.85 4.28
N ALA A 538 -32.23 1.88 4.43
CA ALA A 538 -33.02 1.73 5.65
C ALA A 538 -32.13 1.41 6.87
N ALA A 539 -31.10 0.57 6.70
CA ALA A 539 -30.17 0.21 7.77
C ALA A 539 -29.32 1.40 8.21
N VAL A 540 -28.74 2.15 7.25
CA VAL A 540 -27.95 3.36 7.54
C VAL A 540 -28.82 4.45 8.17
N ALA A 541 -30.02 4.71 7.63
CA ALA A 541 -30.96 5.67 8.19
C ALA A 541 -31.35 5.34 9.66
N LYS A 542 -31.62 4.05 9.95
CA LYS A 542 -31.84 3.57 11.33
C LYS A 542 -30.65 3.89 12.23
N GLY A 543 -29.42 3.61 11.76
CA GLY A 543 -28.18 3.90 12.51
C GLY A 543 -27.96 5.40 12.77
N LEU A 544 -28.44 6.26 11.88
CA LEU A 544 -28.39 7.72 12.02
C LEU A 544 -29.60 8.32 12.80
N GLY A 545 -30.60 7.52 13.11
CA GLY A 545 -31.85 8.01 13.72
C GLY A 545 -32.71 8.88 12.80
N MET A 546 -32.58 8.67 11.46
CA MET A 546 -33.26 9.45 10.43
C MET A 546 -34.27 8.60 9.65
N PRO A 547 -35.29 9.22 9.02
CA PRO A 547 -36.18 8.50 8.14
C PRO A 547 -35.47 8.03 6.87
N ALA A 548 -35.78 6.81 6.41
CA ALA A 548 -35.30 6.32 5.13
C ALA A 548 -36.15 6.89 4.01
N PRO A 549 -35.56 7.63 3.01
CA PRO A 549 -36.27 8.10 1.83
C PRO A 549 -36.59 6.95 0.87
N ALA A 550 -37.57 7.15 -0.01
CA ALA A 550 -37.80 6.27 -1.15
C ALA A 550 -36.83 6.58 -2.28
N ALA A 551 -36.52 5.58 -3.08
CA ALA A 551 -35.73 5.78 -4.31
C ALA A 551 -36.46 6.73 -5.29
N THR A 552 -35.70 7.56 -5.97
CA THR A 552 -36.18 8.51 -6.98
C THR A 552 -35.81 8.10 -8.42
N VAL A 553 -34.93 7.11 -8.55
CA VAL A 553 -34.45 6.56 -9.81
C VAL A 553 -34.67 5.05 -9.79
N ASP A 554 -35.12 4.50 -10.90
CA ASP A 554 -35.19 3.07 -11.12
C ASP A 554 -33.79 2.59 -11.56
N THR A 555 -33.05 1.99 -10.63
CA THR A 555 -31.71 1.49 -10.89
C THR A 555 -31.80 0.03 -11.36
N PRO A 556 -31.28 -0.28 -12.54
CA PRO A 556 -31.27 -1.65 -13.06
C PRO A 556 -30.60 -2.63 -12.09
N ASP A 557 -31.15 -3.84 -12.04
CA ASP A 557 -30.49 -4.95 -11.38
C ASP A 557 -29.37 -5.50 -12.29
N ALA A 558 -28.30 -5.94 -11.65
CA ALA A 558 -27.21 -6.67 -12.31
C ALA A 558 -26.95 -7.96 -11.55
N GLU A 559 -26.49 -8.97 -12.26
CA GLU A 559 -26.06 -10.23 -11.66
C GLU A 559 -24.88 -9.97 -10.70
N PRO A 560 -24.92 -10.49 -9.47
CA PRO A 560 -23.82 -10.35 -8.54
C PRO A 560 -22.50 -10.89 -9.11
N SER A 561 -21.39 -10.23 -8.76
CA SER A 561 -20.02 -10.64 -9.09
C SER A 561 -19.31 -11.16 -7.83
N PRO A 562 -19.37 -12.45 -7.51
CA PRO A 562 -18.74 -13.02 -6.32
C PRO A 562 -17.23 -12.79 -6.24
N ALA A 563 -16.58 -12.55 -7.37
CA ALA A 563 -15.14 -12.25 -7.42
C ALA A 563 -14.75 -10.97 -6.65
N VAL A 564 -15.69 -10.06 -6.36
CA VAL A 564 -15.39 -8.84 -5.58
C VAL A 564 -15.35 -9.09 -4.07
N SER A 565 -15.94 -10.19 -3.57
CA SER A 565 -15.89 -10.54 -2.15
C SER A 565 -14.50 -10.99 -1.71
N GLN A 566 -14.11 -10.65 -0.49
CA GLN A 566 -12.86 -11.09 0.13
C GLN A 566 -13.04 -12.35 0.97
N ILE A 567 -14.28 -12.80 1.20
CA ILE A 567 -14.63 -13.90 2.08
C ILE A 567 -14.83 -15.19 1.25
N GLY A 568 -14.46 -16.34 1.82
CA GLY A 568 -14.69 -17.67 1.25
C GLY A 568 -13.46 -18.33 0.62
N GLY A 569 -12.37 -17.59 0.41
CA GLY A 569 -11.10 -18.14 -0.06
C GLY A 569 -10.23 -18.70 1.06
N LYS A 570 -9.27 -19.58 0.69
CA LYS A 570 -8.15 -20.01 1.53
C LYS A 570 -6.86 -19.57 0.88
N TRP A 571 -6.03 -18.88 1.64
CA TRP A 571 -4.86 -18.22 1.13
C TRP A 571 -3.59 -18.65 1.86
N PRO A 572 -2.40 -18.48 1.26
CA PRO A 572 -1.14 -18.75 1.92
C PRO A 572 -0.99 -17.90 3.19
N VAL A 573 -0.37 -18.49 4.22
CA VAL A 573 -0.13 -17.82 5.51
C VAL A 573 1.29 -17.29 5.66
N ALA A 574 2.09 -17.32 4.60
CA ALA A 574 3.47 -16.87 4.61
C ALA A 574 3.58 -15.40 5.08
N GLY A 575 4.49 -15.16 6.04
CA GLY A 575 4.71 -13.82 6.60
C GLY A 575 3.61 -13.32 7.56
N ARG A 576 2.61 -14.17 7.91
CA ARG A 576 1.63 -13.83 8.96
C ARG A 576 2.29 -13.83 10.33
N VAL A 577 1.95 -12.87 11.18
CA VAL A 577 2.54 -12.70 12.49
C VAL A 577 1.71 -13.40 13.56
N VAL A 578 2.32 -14.30 14.32
CA VAL A 578 1.68 -15.05 15.42
C VAL A 578 2.30 -14.64 16.74
N GLY A 579 1.51 -14.02 17.62
CA GLY A 579 1.91 -13.69 18.98
C GLY A 579 1.81 -14.92 19.89
N ILE A 580 2.88 -15.30 20.57
CA ILE A 580 2.91 -16.41 21.52
C ILE A 580 3.04 -15.83 22.92
N ILE A 581 1.95 -15.82 23.69
CA ILE A 581 1.92 -15.27 25.06
C ILE A 581 2.39 -16.33 26.03
N ALA A 582 3.41 -16.01 26.82
CA ALA A 582 4.01 -16.87 27.82
C ALA A 582 4.39 -16.10 29.08
N ASP A 583 4.66 -16.82 30.16
CA ASP A 583 5.17 -16.31 31.43
C ASP A 583 6.15 -17.31 32.08
N SER A 584 6.59 -17.04 33.30
CA SER A 584 7.49 -17.92 34.01
C SER A 584 6.90 -19.28 34.43
N GLU A 585 5.57 -19.38 34.44
CA GLU A 585 4.85 -20.61 34.78
C GLU A 585 4.53 -21.46 33.54
N SER A 586 4.75 -20.90 32.35
CA SER A 586 4.55 -21.60 31.08
C SER A 586 5.61 -22.71 30.89
N ASP A 587 5.20 -23.82 30.29
CA ASP A 587 6.17 -24.82 29.79
C ASP A 587 6.96 -24.27 28.61
N LEU A 588 8.18 -23.78 28.88
CA LEU A 588 9.02 -23.13 27.87
C LEU A 588 9.50 -24.11 26.77
N SER A 589 9.46 -25.41 27.00
CA SER A 589 9.72 -26.39 25.95
C SER A 589 8.59 -26.41 24.93
N LEU A 590 7.33 -26.28 25.35
CA LEU A 590 6.18 -26.15 24.48
C LEU A 590 6.16 -24.78 23.77
N VAL A 591 6.58 -23.72 24.46
CA VAL A 591 6.71 -22.38 23.86
C VAL A 591 7.76 -22.38 22.74
N ALA A 592 8.92 -22.98 22.99
CA ALA A 592 9.96 -23.15 21.97
C ALA A 592 9.49 -24.00 20.79
N ALA A 593 8.80 -25.11 21.05
CA ALA A 593 8.21 -25.94 20.00
C ALA A 593 7.15 -25.20 19.19
N ALA A 594 6.30 -24.38 19.82
CA ALA A 594 5.34 -23.54 19.14
C ALA A 594 6.01 -22.54 18.20
N ARG A 595 7.08 -21.90 18.67
CA ARG A 595 7.87 -20.97 17.88
C ARG A 595 8.43 -21.64 16.61
N GLU A 596 9.05 -22.81 16.75
CA GLU A 596 9.56 -23.61 15.65
C GLU A 596 8.45 -24.05 14.68
N ALA A 597 7.29 -24.47 15.19
CA ALA A 597 6.15 -24.89 14.35
C ALA A 597 5.57 -23.72 13.56
N VAL A 598 5.43 -22.54 14.16
CA VAL A 598 4.98 -21.31 13.47
C VAL A 598 5.99 -20.95 12.37
N TYR A 599 7.28 -20.96 12.70
CA TYR A 599 8.33 -20.66 11.74
C TYR A 599 8.37 -21.67 10.57
N ALA A 600 8.32 -22.95 10.86
CA ALA A 600 8.30 -24.00 9.83
C ALA A 600 7.08 -23.91 8.90
N ALA A 601 5.99 -23.27 9.36
CA ALA A 601 4.82 -22.98 8.54
C ALA A 601 4.97 -21.70 7.68
N GLY A 602 6.13 -21.05 7.69
CA GLY A 602 6.41 -19.79 6.96
C GLY A 602 5.82 -18.54 7.61
N MET A 603 5.32 -18.66 8.85
CA MET A 603 4.79 -17.54 9.63
C MET A 603 5.88 -16.93 10.52
N VAL A 604 5.62 -15.78 11.12
CA VAL A 604 6.54 -15.04 11.99
C VAL A 604 6.12 -15.20 13.45
N PRO A 605 6.85 -15.96 14.27
CA PRO A 605 6.55 -16.10 15.70
C PRO A 605 7.13 -14.92 16.50
N LEU A 606 6.32 -14.29 17.35
CA LEU A 606 6.78 -13.30 18.32
C LEU A 606 6.36 -13.71 19.73
N VAL A 607 7.34 -13.96 20.61
CA VAL A 607 7.08 -14.32 22.02
C VAL A 607 6.79 -13.05 22.80
N ILE A 608 5.72 -13.10 23.59
CA ILE A 608 5.20 -12.00 24.41
C ILE A 608 5.22 -12.45 25.88
N ALA A 609 5.88 -11.68 26.75
CA ALA A 609 6.04 -12.04 28.17
C ALA A 609 5.90 -10.81 29.07
N PRO A 610 5.86 -10.96 30.42
CA PRO A 610 5.78 -9.83 31.35
C PRO A 610 6.85 -8.76 31.11
N SER A 611 8.08 -9.18 30.78
CA SER A 611 9.22 -8.30 30.50
C SER A 611 9.99 -8.77 29.26
N GLY A 612 10.76 -7.88 28.67
CA GLY A 612 11.70 -8.24 27.59
C GLY A 612 12.90 -9.03 28.11
N GLY A 613 13.74 -9.51 27.20
CA GLY A 613 14.94 -10.29 27.50
C GLY A 613 14.76 -11.78 27.21
N VAL A 614 15.04 -12.63 28.17
CA VAL A 614 14.99 -14.09 28.03
C VAL A 614 14.15 -14.68 29.14
N LEU A 615 13.23 -15.56 28.84
CA LEU A 615 12.61 -16.45 29.82
C LEU A 615 13.52 -17.64 30.02
N GLU A 616 14.00 -17.82 31.26
CA GLU A 616 14.88 -18.89 31.63
C GLU A 616 14.13 -19.87 32.55
N PRO A 617 13.96 -21.13 32.16
CA PRO A 617 13.35 -22.14 33.02
C PRO A 617 14.40 -22.72 33.99
N GLU A 618 13.96 -23.38 35.07
CA GLU A 618 14.86 -24.20 35.91
C GLU A 618 15.51 -25.34 35.11
N HIS A 619 14.76 -25.89 34.15
CA HIS A 619 15.21 -26.95 33.24
C HIS A 619 14.58 -26.77 31.87
N GLY A 620 15.36 -26.88 30.78
CA GLY A 620 14.87 -26.80 29.40
C GLY A 620 15.45 -25.62 28.61
N PRO A 621 14.90 -25.33 27.45
CA PRO A 621 15.39 -24.26 26.60
C PRO A 621 15.00 -22.88 27.14
N SER A 622 15.90 -21.92 27.03
CA SER A 622 15.58 -20.51 27.23
C SER A 622 14.85 -19.97 25.99
N VAL A 623 13.94 -19.01 26.19
CA VAL A 623 13.15 -18.41 25.10
C VAL A 623 13.33 -16.92 25.09
N THR A 624 13.79 -16.37 23.97
CA THR A 624 13.92 -14.92 23.78
C THR A 624 12.54 -14.28 23.64
N VAL A 625 12.35 -13.15 24.33
CA VAL A 625 11.11 -12.39 24.35
C VAL A 625 11.22 -11.20 23.39
N GLN A 626 10.37 -11.15 22.38
CA GLN A 626 10.34 -10.06 21.40
C GLN A 626 9.46 -8.89 21.83
N ARG A 627 8.46 -9.16 22.67
CA ARG A 627 7.52 -8.13 23.16
C ARG A 627 7.24 -8.31 24.64
N SER A 628 7.14 -7.22 25.37
CA SER A 628 6.59 -7.27 26.73
C SER A 628 5.06 -7.08 26.68
N TYR A 629 4.35 -7.48 27.75
CA TYR A 629 2.91 -7.20 27.89
C TYR A 629 2.60 -5.71 27.81
N LEU A 630 3.56 -4.84 28.15
CA LEU A 630 3.42 -3.40 28.02
C LEU A 630 3.49 -2.92 26.56
N THR A 631 4.34 -3.53 25.74
CA THR A 631 4.64 -3.08 24.39
C THR A 631 3.81 -3.77 23.31
N ALA A 632 3.23 -4.95 23.62
CA ALA A 632 2.40 -5.70 22.66
C ALA A 632 0.96 -5.17 22.62
N ARG A 633 0.36 -5.30 21.45
CA ARG A 633 -1.08 -5.08 21.20
C ARG A 633 -1.63 -6.13 20.25
N SER A 634 -2.92 -6.45 20.39
CA SER A 634 -3.62 -7.42 19.53
C SER A 634 -3.48 -7.12 18.04
N THR A 635 -3.42 -5.85 17.69
CA THR A 635 -3.36 -5.36 16.31
C THR A 635 -2.04 -5.66 15.60
N GLU A 636 -0.98 -5.97 16.35
CA GLU A 636 0.33 -6.35 15.81
C GLU A 636 0.31 -7.76 15.18
N PHE A 637 -0.59 -8.63 15.65
CA PHE A 637 -0.61 -10.05 15.32
C PHE A 637 -1.81 -10.42 14.44
N ASP A 638 -1.61 -11.33 13.51
CA ASP A 638 -2.69 -11.95 12.72
C ASP A 638 -3.41 -13.03 13.53
N SER A 639 -2.71 -13.67 14.48
CA SER A 639 -3.23 -14.65 15.42
C SER A 639 -2.49 -14.56 16.75
N ILE A 640 -3.12 -15.01 17.81
CA ILE A 640 -2.53 -15.11 19.15
C ILE A 640 -2.62 -16.55 19.64
N VAL A 641 -1.54 -17.02 20.22
CA VAL A 641 -1.47 -18.32 20.90
C VAL A 641 -1.11 -18.08 22.36
N VAL A 642 -1.88 -18.63 23.29
CA VAL A 642 -1.78 -18.35 24.72
C VAL A 642 -1.28 -19.61 25.44
N ALA A 643 -0.05 -19.54 25.94
CA ALA A 643 0.59 -20.59 26.77
C ALA A 643 0.63 -20.22 28.26
N GLY A 644 0.40 -18.94 28.58
CA GLY A 644 0.38 -18.38 29.91
C GLY A 644 -0.21 -16.96 29.87
N GLY A 645 -0.06 -16.17 30.90
CA GLY A 645 -0.59 -14.80 30.95
C GLY A 645 -0.54 -14.21 32.36
N GLY A 646 0.19 -14.90 33.23
CA GLY A 646 0.41 -14.47 34.62
C GLY A 646 1.52 -13.43 34.75
N ILE A 647 1.49 -12.74 35.84
CA ILE A 647 2.62 -11.94 36.38
C ILE A 647 3.04 -12.51 37.74
N PRO A 648 4.32 -12.47 38.08
CA PRO A 648 4.75 -12.82 39.42
C PRO A 648 4.01 -12.00 40.48
N ALA A 649 3.60 -12.63 41.54
CA ALA A 649 2.88 -11.96 42.64
C ALA A 649 3.62 -10.74 43.22
N ALA A 650 4.96 -10.72 43.08
CA ALA A 650 5.81 -9.60 43.49
C ALA A 650 5.64 -8.35 42.61
N ASP A 651 5.21 -8.51 41.36
CA ASP A 651 5.05 -7.43 40.36
C ASP A 651 3.58 -7.00 40.22
N ALA A 652 2.67 -7.64 40.95
CA ALA A 652 1.24 -7.30 40.92
C ALA A 652 1.02 -5.91 41.55
N ILE A 653 0.31 -5.04 40.87
CA ILE A 653 -0.04 -3.70 41.37
C ILE A 653 -0.95 -3.86 42.58
N PRO A 654 -0.55 -3.38 43.78
CA PRO A 654 -1.39 -3.48 44.96
C PRO A 654 -2.73 -2.77 44.74
N GLY A 655 -3.82 -3.49 45.00
CA GLY A 655 -5.18 -2.92 44.98
C GLY A 655 -6.03 -3.17 43.74
N ARG A 656 -5.54 -3.88 42.71
CA ARG A 656 -6.35 -4.40 41.61
C ARG A 656 -6.50 -5.92 41.73
N ASP A 657 -7.67 -6.32 42.19
CA ASP A 657 -8.32 -7.64 42.04
C ASP A 657 -7.55 -8.93 42.37
N ALA A 658 -6.61 -8.90 43.35
CA ALA A 658 -6.31 -10.12 44.11
C ALA A 658 -7.45 -10.33 45.10
N LYS A 659 -8.37 -11.24 44.86
CA LYS A 659 -9.20 -11.79 45.95
C LYS A 659 -8.28 -12.38 46.95
N ALA A 660 -8.25 -11.79 48.16
CA ALA A 660 -7.43 -12.26 49.26
C ALA A 660 -7.78 -13.72 49.53
N GLY A 661 -6.83 -14.65 49.32
CA GLY A 661 -6.91 -16.00 49.84
C GLY A 661 -6.67 -17.15 48.88
N GLU A 662 -6.38 -16.94 47.59
CA GLU A 662 -6.00 -18.03 46.68
C GLU A 662 -4.49 -17.93 46.33
N PRO A 663 -3.72 -19.02 46.49
CA PRO A 663 -2.38 -19.11 45.93
C PRO A 663 -2.54 -19.39 44.41
N GLY A 664 -2.50 -18.35 43.58
CA GLY A 664 -2.67 -18.48 42.17
C GLY A 664 -1.99 -17.33 41.42
N VAL A 665 -1.51 -17.61 40.25
CA VAL A 665 -0.98 -16.66 39.30
C VAL A 665 -2.03 -15.59 39.00
N THR A 666 -1.72 -14.33 39.26
CA THR A 666 -2.61 -13.21 38.88
C THR A 666 -2.45 -12.97 37.41
N LEU A 667 -3.53 -13.08 36.63
CA LEU A 667 -3.51 -12.77 35.21
C LEU A 667 -3.26 -11.28 34.97
N ASP A 668 -2.44 -10.97 33.97
CA ASP A 668 -2.18 -9.59 33.60
C ASP A 668 -3.38 -9.01 32.82
N PRO A 669 -3.97 -7.90 33.27
CA PRO A 669 -5.12 -7.29 32.58
C PRO A 669 -4.82 -6.87 31.12
N ARG A 670 -3.55 -6.58 30.80
CA ARG A 670 -3.12 -6.24 29.42
C ARG A 670 -3.21 -7.46 28.51
N VAL A 671 -2.88 -8.65 29.02
CA VAL A 671 -3.02 -9.92 28.29
C VAL A 671 -4.49 -10.23 28.05
N VAL A 672 -5.33 -10.11 29.10
CA VAL A 672 -6.79 -10.30 28.97
C VAL A 672 -7.39 -9.34 27.94
N LEU A 673 -6.99 -8.07 27.98
CA LEU A 673 -7.41 -7.07 26.99
C LEU A 673 -6.97 -7.45 25.57
N MET A 674 -5.70 -7.83 25.39
CA MET A 674 -5.14 -8.20 24.09
C MET A 674 -5.90 -9.39 23.47
N VAL A 675 -6.19 -10.40 24.26
CA VAL A 675 -6.92 -11.60 23.82
C VAL A 675 -8.38 -11.26 23.52
N SER A 676 -9.03 -10.42 24.36
CA SER A 676 -10.38 -9.92 24.13
C SER A 676 -10.52 -9.07 22.84
N GLU A 677 -9.53 -8.20 22.57
CA GLU A 677 -9.46 -7.43 21.31
C GLU A 677 -9.29 -8.37 20.10
N ALA A 678 -8.34 -9.32 20.17
CA ALA A 678 -8.14 -10.30 19.10
C ALA A 678 -9.41 -11.10 18.80
N PHE A 679 -10.16 -11.44 19.83
CA PHE A 679 -11.44 -12.13 19.68
C PHE A 679 -12.47 -11.25 18.96
N ARG A 680 -12.65 -9.99 19.39
CA ARG A 680 -13.57 -9.04 18.73
C ARG A 680 -13.19 -8.76 17.28
N HIS A 681 -11.87 -8.76 16.99
CA HIS A 681 -11.38 -8.59 15.63
C HIS A 681 -11.46 -9.87 14.77
N GLY A 682 -12.10 -10.95 15.25
CA GLY A 682 -12.25 -12.18 14.50
C GLY A 682 -10.97 -12.99 14.28
N LYS A 683 -9.88 -12.69 14.99
CA LYS A 683 -8.58 -13.38 14.80
C LYS A 683 -8.63 -14.81 15.33
N ALA A 684 -7.86 -15.70 14.72
CA ALA A 684 -7.65 -17.03 15.24
C ALA A 684 -6.90 -16.97 16.59
N ILE A 685 -7.38 -17.72 17.58
CA ILE A 685 -6.77 -17.79 18.91
C ILE A 685 -6.57 -19.24 19.29
N GLY A 686 -5.31 -19.59 19.64
CA GLY A 686 -4.96 -20.89 20.18
C GLY A 686 -4.67 -20.81 21.69
N ALA A 687 -4.87 -21.91 22.42
CA ALA A 687 -4.48 -21.97 23.84
C ALA A 687 -4.10 -23.38 24.26
N TRP A 688 -3.18 -23.47 25.22
CA TRP A 688 -2.88 -24.71 25.96
C TRP A 688 -2.44 -24.40 27.39
N GLY A 689 -2.51 -25.41 28.27
CA GLY A 689 -2.08 -25.30 29.67
C GLY A 689 -2.70 -24.12 30.41
N PRO A 690 -1.90 -23.26 31.07
CA PRO A 690 -2.43 -22.10 31.81
C PRO A 690 -3.14 -21.05 30.93
N GLY A 691 -2.90 -21.08 29.62
CA GLY A 691 -3.52 -20.15 28.68
C GLY A 691 -5.05 -20.26 28.59
N ALA A 692 -5.63 -21.42 28.92
CA ALA A 692 -7.06 -21.59 28.99
C ALA A 692 -7.73 -20.64 30.00
N ALA A 693 -7.10 -20.37 31.13
CA ALA A 693 -7.60 -19.43 32.13
C ALA A 693 -7.65 -17.98 31.64
N VAL A 694 -6.79 -17.62 30.67
CA VAL A 694 -6.83 -16.30 30.03
C VAL A 694 -8.04 -16.17 29.15
N LEU A 695 -8.42 -17.22 28.40
CA LEU A 695 -9.65 -17.24 27.58
C LEU A 695 -10.88 -17.06 28.46
N ASP A 696 -10.95 -17.81 29.59
CA ASP A 696 -12.05 -17.71 30.56
C ASP A 696 -12.14 -16.30 31.18
N ALA A 697 -10.99 -15.70 31.54
CA ALA A 697 -10.93 -14.34 32.07
C ALA A 697 -11.34 -13.27 31.04
N ALA A 698 -11.09 -13.53 29.76
CA ALA A 698 -11.54 -12.68 28.65
C ALA A 698 -13.02 -12.92 28.25
N GLY A 699 -13.73 -13.86 28.91
CA GLY A 699 -15.12 -14.22 28.63
C GLY A 699 -15.28 -14.97 27.29
N ILE A 700 -14.25 -15.66 26.82
CA ILE A 700 -14.23 -16.35 25.54
C ILE A 700 -14.53 -17.84 25.74
N LEU A 701 -15.58 -18.33 25.11
CA LEU A 701 -15.90 -19.76 25.11
C LEU A 701 -14.87 -20.54 24.27
N GLN A 702 -14.42 -21.67 24.79
CA GLN A 702 -13.38 -22.49 24.12
C GLN A 702 -13.87 -23.15 22.83
N ASP A 703 -15.18 -23.27 22.62
CA ASP A 703 -15.84 -23.78 21.42
C ASP A 703 -16.32 -22.67 20.46
N ALA A 704 -16.00 -21.41 20.75
CA ALA A 704 -16.36 -20.29 19.87
C ALA A 704 -15.63 -20.42 18.50
N PRO A 705 -16.27 -19.98 17.40
CA PRO A 705 -15.61 -19.99 16.08
C PRO A 705 -14.23 -19.33 16.11
N GLY A 706 -13.23 -19.99 15.51
CA GLY A 706 -11.86 -19.47 15.45
C GLY A 706 -11.05 -19.61 16.73
N ILE A 707 -11.56 -20.32 17.75
CA ILE A 707 -10.82 -20.67 18.96
C ILE A 707 -10.39 -22.14 18.86
N THR A 708 -9.20 -22.44 19.31
CA THR A 708 -8.71 -23.81 19.44
C THR A 708 -7.95 -24.00 20.73
N SER A 709 -8.23 -25.06 21.44
CA SER A 709 -7.53 -25.46 22.67
C SER A 709 -7.02 -26.87 22.53
N GLY A 710 -5.86 -27.17 23.12
CA GLY A 710 -5.23 -28.46 23.04
C GLY A 710 -4.21 -28.70 24.16
N GLU A 711 -3.50 -29.84 24.08
CA GLU A 711 -2.47 -30.20 25.06
C GLU A 711 -1.14 -29.44 24.81
N GLY A 712 -0.93 -28.93 23.59
CA GLY A 712 0.30 -28.23 23.22
C GLY A 712 0.34 -27.79 21.77
N PRO A 713 1.48 -27.27 21.31
CA PRO A 713 1.64 -26.67 19.98
C PRO A 713 1.34 -27.65 18.84
N ASP A 714 1.66 -28.96 18.98
CA ASP A 714 1.44 -29.97 17.95
C ASP A 714 -0.05 -30.12 17.56
N THR A 715 -0.95 -29.84 18.48
CA THR A 715 -2.39 -29.87 18.26
C THR A 715 -2.96 -28.49 17.89
N VAL A 716 -2.42 -27.42 18.45
CA VAL A 716 -2.95 -26.06 18.32
C VAL A 716 -2.46 -25.35 17.07
N ILE A 717 -1.15 -25.38 16.76
CA ILE A 717 -0.58 -24.59 15.65
C ILE A 717 -1.12 -25.02 14.28
N PRO A 718 -1.31 -26.31 13.95
CA PRO A 718 -1.92 -26.70 12.67
C PRO A 718 -3.32 -26.13 12.47
N VAL A 719 -4.15 -26.11 13.55
CA VAL A 719 -5.51 -25.55 13.49
C VAL A 719 -5.47 -24.02 13.35
N VAL A 720 -4.60 -23.34 14.10
CA VAL A 720 -4.39 -21.88 13.95
C VAL A 720 -3.99 -21.53 12.52
N ARG A 721 -3.08 -22.31 11.91
CA ARG A 721 -2.69 -22.13 10.50
C ARG A 721 -3.87 -22.27 9.54
N GLU A 722 -4.71 -23.27 9.75
CA GLU A 722 -5.90 -23.49 8.93
C GLU A 722 -6.90 -22.33 9.08
N LEU A 723 -7.15 -21.89 10.31
CA LEU A 723 -8.01 -20.71 10.57
C LEU A 723 -7.45 -19.44 9.93
N LEU A 724 -6.14 -19.22 10.01
CA LEU A 724 -5.48 -18.07 9.39
C LEU A 724 -5.57 -18.09 7.87
N SER A 725 -5.68 -19.25 7.23
CA SER A 725 -5.85 -19.34 5.78
C SER A 725 -7.14 -18.68 5.30
N ALA A 726 -8.17 -18.64 6.14
CA ALA A 726 -9.42 -17.90 5.92
C ALA A 726 -9.37 -16.44 6.42
N HIS A 727 -8.23 -16.00 6.91
CA HIS A 727 -7.95 -14.69 7.48
C HIS A 727 -8.63 -14.45 8.84
N ARG A 728 -9.94 -14.63 8.96
CA ARG A 728 -10.73 -14.38 10.18
C ARG A 728 -11.79 -15.44 10.40
N ALA A 729 -12.27 -15.56 11.64
CA ALA A 729 -13.47 -16.29 11.98
C ALA A 729 -14.70 -15.39 11.71
N TRP A 730 -15.14 -15.40 10.46
CA TRP A 730 -16.19 -14.51 9.95
C TRP A 730 -17.54 -14.72 10.64
N GLU A 731 -17.78 -15.89 11.20
CA GLU A 731 -18.98 -16.27 11.94
C GLU A 731 -19.15 -15.47 13.26
N ARG A 732 -18.11 -14.75 13.70
CA ARG A 732 -18.19 -13.86 14.88
C ARG A 732 -18.77 -12.48 14.59
N PHE A 733 -18.88 -12.12 13.31
CA PHE A 733 -19.38 -10.81 12.93
C PHE A 733 -20.89 -10.84 12.68
N PRO A 734 -21.60 -9.74 12.96
CA PRO A 734 -22.97 -9.58 12.50
C PRO A 734 -23.07 -9.73 10.98
N ALA A 735 -24.24 -10.14 10.53
CA ALA A 735 -24.54 -10.27 9.11
C ALA A 735 -25.75 -9.40 8.78
N ALA A 736 -25.72 -8.67 7.67
CA ALA A 736 -26.82 -7.85 7.21
C ALA A 736 -28.10 -8.72 7.06
N GLY A 737 -29.23 -8.24 7.60
CA GLY A 737 -30.49 -8.98 7.60
C GLY A 737 -30.65 -9.99 8.73
N SER A 738 -29.65 -10.27 9.55
CA SER A 738 -29.82 -10.96 10.81
C SER A 738 -30.53 -10.03 11.81
N ALA A 739 -31.65 -10.45 12.39
CA ALA A 739 -32.33 -9.67 13.41
C ALA A 739 -31.41 -9.51 14.63
N SER A 740 -30.95 -8.29 14.92
CA SER A 740 -30.30 -7.94 16.19
C SER A 740 -31.34 -7.75 17.30
#